data_1e7054798a433eff30436652c2fdff01
#
_entry.id   1e7054798a433eff30436652c2fdff01
#
_cell.length_a   1.000
_cell.length_b   1.000
_cell.length_c   1.000
_cell.angle_alpha   90.00
_cell.angle_beta   90.00
_cell.angle_gamma   90.00
#
_symmetry.space_group_name_H-M   'P 1'
#
loop_
_entity.id
_entity.type
_entity.pdbx_description
1 polymer ?
#
loop_
_entity_poly.entity_id
_entity_poly.type
_entity_poly.pdbx_seq_one_letter_code
_entity_poly.pdbx_strand_id
1 'polypeptide(L)'
;MHIASLSALVLASSLLVQCGQPAAPTKATSLLPMDAPLYVRINDIHLFRETSDTLSISYLRAIPAQTLEQWNAGRWTGALLPSGASDLDWVWTTEQDLAPLVGVPTIIGNYEVFTLDSMYAYNDGPGWVISANEGLLQDIINQRTAGYSLMDDAGFKTLWDNASKSDDANVFIQHKEVTRLGTHYFEQDWSWLEHFAQWSAVDLDWKKNKIIATAVALCADSTNTYLNTFSGRPTGTDLSPIVAASSKYAVGINTADPVEWLRAFNPYRGKKQRLKQAQNTLEDAGLSPMTFANSFEGSFVRVGYGDGVVVGAKLDGEEMTVQDALTALSSQSSVYQGHARGILNEAHRFLFSAAFGWVYADMGSASWMIWDQWLLVGTSTQLLEVYSSELDMNKNWYALESLEALGEAMDRNEHFTVALNFNSLEEGPFFETLPAALDHSFLAGHLEVNNGIAYGNATVQQRGEEVAISAYLWSHALPQQAISGPFLVKNHRSGMKNILVQDESNQCFLLDENGQELWRFSLDGPIQGDVQQIDMFKNGKLQMVFATGDLLHCLDILGREVEGFPVSLPEATSLGATILDYDKNRNYRILVPAGAKLYNYSVEGQRIDGWKTDAASGIITQSPLLFQRNGKDYVIISTLERAHVLNRRGEERVKTSTLTAANNPWIVIGGNPTSITRVGEEGEIQEQRFDGTTTILEHDLNNLQGMKAMSYGKLYWSDDEVSLRGETSTNTISFEQNIARMEAYPGGTGIIYDTEGTIHVTQLKDADATITVFEGSEAEAGRLTPTGAPVLVIVQGNAVICYQL
;
A
#
# COMPACT_ATOMS: atom_id res chain seq x y z
N MET A 1 14.01 -22.00 8.11
CA MET A 1 14.62 -21.19 7.06
C MET A 1 13.93 -21.32 5.71
N HIS A 2 13.60 -22.53 5.26
CA HIS A 2 13.06 -22.78 3.91
C HIS A 2 11.59 -22.39 3.70
N ILE A 3 10.78 -22.29 4.74
CA ILE A 3 9.38 -21.82 4.65
C ILE A 3 9.33 -20.32 4.31
N ALA A 4 10.30 -19.55 4.82
CA ALA A 4 10.39 -18.12 4.53
C ALA A 4 10.75 -17.80 3.07
N SER A 5 11.61 -18.61 2.44
CA SER A 5 12.01 -18.40 1.04
C SER A 5 10.89 -18.73 0.04
N LEU A 6 10.01 -19.67 0.40
CA LEU A 6 8.84 -19.98 -0.45
C LEU A 6 7.65 -19.07 -0.15
N SER A 7 7.50 -18.65 1.12
CA SER A 7 6.54 -17.60 1.48
C SER A 7 6.84 -16.30 0.75
N ALA A 8 8.11 -15.97 0.54
CA ALA A 8 8.52 -14.82 -0.28
C ALA A 8 8.10 -14.95 -1.75
N LEU A 9 8.11 -16.15 -2.32
CA LEU A 9 7.65 -16.41 -3.68
C LEU A 9 6.13 -16.54 -3.81
N VAL A 10 5.46 -16.95 -2.72
CA VAL A 10 4.02 -17.26 -2.71
C VAL A 10 3.17 -16.09 -2.16
N LEU A 11 3.77 -15.19 -1.36
CA LEU A 11 3.05 -14.16 -0.61
C LEU A 11 3.25 -12.73 -1.16
N ALA A 12 3.73 -12.60 -2.38
CA ALA A 12 3.87 -11.28 -2.98
C ALA A 12 2.63 -10.93 -3.79
N SER A 13 1.68 -10.16 -3.26
CA SER A 13 0.54 -9.75 -4.08
C SER A 13 -0.56 -8.89 -3.48
N SER A 14 -0.99 -7.86 -4.04
CA SER A 14 -2.34 -7.45 -4.41
C SER A 14 -2.48 -6.06 -4.99
N LEU A 15 -3.35 -5.98 -5.87
CA LEU A 15 -4.29 -4.99 -6.40
C LEU A 15 -3.96 -4.45 -7.80
N LEU A 16 -4.84 -4.72 -8.71
CA LEU A 16 -5.69 -3.80 -9.47
C LEU A 16 -6.30 -4.55 -10.65
N VAL A 17 -7.59 -4.72 -10.61
CA VAL A 17 -8.36 -5.04 -11.81
C VAL A 17 -8.57 -3.72 -12.55
N GLN A 18 -7.69 -3.39 -13.47
CA GLN A 18 -8.09 -2.55 -14.59
C GLN A 18 -8.65 -3.46 -15.68
N CYS A 19 -9.92 -3.26 -16.02
CA CYS A 19 -10.57 -3.87 -17.17
C CYS A 19 -9.92 -3.40 -18.49
N GLY A 20 -8.77 -3.97 -18.80
CA GLY A 20 -8.22 -3.96 -20.16
C GLY A 20 -8.86 -5.09 -20.95
N GLN A 21 -9.18 -4.89 -22.21
CA GLN A 21 -9.64 -5.98 -23.08
C GLN A 21 -8.66 -7.15 -23.02
N PRO A 22 -9.14 -8.40 -22.84
CA PRO A 22 -8.26 -9.56 -22.79
C PRO A 22 -7.47 -9.63 -24.10
N ALA A 23 -6.15 -9.57 -23.99
CA ALA A 23 -5.30 -9.81 -25.16
C ALA A 23 -5.44 -11.28 -25.55
N ALA A 24 -5.55 -11.54 -26.85
CA ALA A 24 -5.52 -12.90 -27.36
C ALA A 24 -4.25 -13.60 -26.82
N PRO A 25 -4.38 -14.85 -26.32
CA PRO A 25 -3.22 -15.60 -25.83
C PRO A 25 -2.17 -15.67 -26.92
N THR A 26 -0.91 -15.45 -26.54
CA THR A 26 0.18 -15.64 -27.47
C THR A 26 0.21 -17.12 -27.87
N LYS A 27 0.28 -17.39 -29.16
CA LYS A 27 0.26 -18.76 -29.68
C LYS A 27 1.40 -19.61 -29.11
N ALA A 28 2.55 -18.98 -28.83
CA ALA A 28 3.71 -19.62 -28.23
C ALA A 28 3.44 -20.19 -26.82
N THR A 29 2.56 -19.59 -26.04
CA THR A 29 2.19 -20.06 -24.70
C THR A 29 1.57 -21.47 -24.74
N SER A 30 0.93 -21.83 -25.85
CA SER A 30 0.37 -23.18 -26.03
C SER A 30 1.44 -24.28 -26.14
N LEU A 31 2.71 -23.89 -26.28
CA LEU A 31 3.85 -24.79 -26.39
C LEU A 31 4.53 -25.12 -25.06
N LEU A 32 4.09 -24.47 -23.97
CA LEU A 32 4.66 -24.70 -22.64
C LEU A 32 4.23 -26.07 -22.08
N PRO A 33 5.10 -26.73 -21.31
CA PRO A 33 4.75 -27.95 -20.62
C PRO A 33 3.61 -27.72 -19.62
N MET A 34 2.78 -28.75 -19.37
CA MET A 34 1.61 -28.64 -18.47
C MET A 34 1.92 -28.88 -16.99
N ASP A 35 3.04 -29.52 -16.71
CA ASP A 35 3.42 -30.01 -15.37
C ASP A 35 4.59 -29.23 -14.76
N ALA A 36 4.85 -28.03 -15.24
CA ALA A 36 5.86 -27.17 -14.63
C ALA A 36 5.32 -26.54 -13.33
N PRO A 37 6.10 -26.52 -12.27
CA PRO A 37 5.74 -25.84 -11.03
C PRO A 37 5.69 -24.32 -11.16
N LEU A 38 6.54 -23.73 -12.02
CA LEU A 38 6.64 -22.29 -12.22
C LEU A 38 6.68 -21.95 -13.71
N TYR A 39 5.97 -20.86 -14.05
CA TYR A 39 6.03 -20.21 -15.36
C TYR A 39 6.34 -18.74 -15.19
N VAL A 40 7.18 -18.20 -16.07
CA VAL A 40 7.56 -16.79 -16.05
C VAL A 40 7.28 -16.18 -17.40
N ARG A 41 6.49 -15.11 -17.46
CA ARG A 41 6.31 -14.27 -18.64
C ARG A 41 7.15 -13.02 -18.47
N ILE A 42 8.08 -12.79 -19.35
CA ILE A 42 8.93 -11.60 -19.38
C ILE A 42 8.30 -10.62 -20.37
N ASN A 43 7.88 -9.46 -19.90
CA ASN A 43 7.25 -8.43 -20.71
C ASN A 43 8.30 -7.46 -21.29
N ASP A 44 9.36 -7.16 -20.52
CA ASP A 44 10.53 -6.41 -20.98
C ASP A 44 11.82 -7.19 -20.70
N ILE A 45 12.49 -7.64 -21.77
CA ILE A 45 13.69 -8.45 -21.67
C ILE A 45 14.92 -7.63 -21.24
N HIS A 46 14.97 -6.33 -21.57
CA HIS A 46 16.10 -5.48 -21.21
C HIS A 46 16.12 -5.21 -19.72
N LEU A 47 15.00 -4.83 -19.17
CA LEU A 47 14.85 -4.55 -17.75
C LEU A 47 15.03 -5.82 -16.92
N PHE A 48 14.46 -6.94 -17.35
CA PHE A 48 14.65 -8.24 -16.73
C PHE A 48 16.15 -8.63 -16.65
N ARG A 49 16.93 -8.34 -17.71
CA ARG A 49 18.35 -8.62 -17.75
C ARG A 49 19.13 -7.75 -16.79
N GLU A 50 18.93 -6.43 -16.79
CA GLU A 50 19.59 -5.51 -15.85
C GLU A 50 19.36 -5.93 -14.41
N THR A 51 18.14 -6.32 -14.10
CA THR A 51 17.72 -6.73 -12.75
C THR A 51 18.27 -8.12 -12.37
N SER A 52 18.23 -9.09 -13.31
CA SER A 52 18.76 -10.43 -13.03
C SER A 52 20.27 -10.43 -12.80
N ASP A 53 21.00 -9.57 -13.47
CA ASP A 53 22.43 -9.37 -13.25
C ASP A 53 22.72 -8.72 -11.89
N THR A 54 21.86 -7.79 -11.48
CA THR A 54 21.97 -7.10 -10.18
C THR A 54 21.62 -8.04 -9.01
N LEU A 55 20.58 -8.87 -9.16
CA LEU A 55 20.11 -9.79 -8.12
C LEU A 55 20.91 -11.09 -8.03
N SER A 56 21.84 -11.36 -8.97
CA SER A 56 22.65 -12.58 -9.00
C SER A 56 21.86 -13.89 -8.82
N ILE A 57 20.61 -13.93 -9.26
CA ILE A 57 19.75 -15.11 -9.15
C ILE A 57 20.18 -16.12 -10.20
N SER A 58 21.04 -17.06 -9.80
CA SER A 58 21.69 -18.02 -10.71
C SER A 58 20.70 -18.88 -11.50
N TYR A 59 19.54 -19.18 -10.92
CA TYR A 59 18.50 -19.96 -11.58
C TYR A 59 17.73 -19.18 -12.69
N LEU A 60 17.74 -17.84 -12.69
CA LEU A 60 17.20 -17.05 -13.77
C LEU A 60 18.19 -16.84 -14.94
N ARG A 61 19.47 -17.17 -14.73
CA ARG A 61 20.54 -17.11 -15.73
C ARG A 61 20.51 -18.22 -16.77
N ALA A 62 19.49 -19.05 -16.80
CA ALA A 62 19.43 -20.24 -17.67
C ALA A 62 19.36 -19.95 -19.18
N ILE A 63 19.22 -18.68 -19.60
CA ILE A 63 19.43 -18.28 -20.98
C ILE A 63 20.82 -17.61 -21.06
N PRO A 64 21.78 -18.17 -21.82
CA PRO A 64 23.09 -17.56 -22.01
C PRO A 64 22.95 -16.10 -22.46
N ALA A 65 23.65 -15.18 -21.79
CA ALA A 65 23.58 -13.74 -22.09
C ALA A 65 23.83 -13.42 -23.57
N GLN A 66 24.74 -14.17 -24.23
CA GLN A 66 25.04 -14.06 -25.66
C GLN A 66 23.86 -14.46 -26.56
N THR A 67 23.05 -15.42 -26.12
CA THR A 67 21.84 -15.86 -26.81
C THR A 67 20.75 -14.79 -26.74
N LEU A 68 20.57 -14.16 -25.58
CA LEU A 68 19.63 -13.04 -25.39
C LEU A 68 20.04 -11.80 -26.18
N GLU A 69 21.34 -11.50 -26.34
CA GLU A 69 21.82 -10.37 -27.14
C GLU A 69 21.50 -10.50 -28.62
N GLN A 70 21.53 -11.72 -29.16
CA GLN A 70 21.19 -12.00 -30.52
C GLN A 70 19.68 -11.98 -30.80
N TRP A 71 18.86 -12.20 -29.78
CA TRP A 71 17.39 -12.34 -29.85
C TRP A 71 16.66 -11.17 -29.21
N ASN A 72 17.06 -10.00 -29.55
CA ASN A 72 16.92 -8.74 -28.85
C ASN A 72 15.53 -8.06 -28.94
N ALA A 73 14.44 -8.73 -29.13
CA ALA A 73 13.12 -8.09 -28.95
C ALA A 73 12.01 -9.12 -28.77
N GLY A 74 11.00 -8.82 -27.94
CA GLY A 74 9.75 -9.56 -27.81
C GLY A 74 9.53 -10.17 -26.46
N ARG A 75 8.36 -10.77 -26.34
CA ARG A 75 7.90 -11.45 -25.12
C ARG A 75 8.46 -12.86 -25.08
N TRP A 76 8.99 -13.21 -23.92
CA TRP A 76 9.48 -14.53 -23.62
C TRP A 76 8.62 -15.16 -22.51
N THR A 77 8.36 -16.46 -22.64
CA THR A 77 7.71 -17.22 -21.58
C THR A 77 8.56 -18.45 -21.26
N GLY A 78 8.92 -18.61 -19.99
CA GLY A 78 9.69 -19.74 -19.49
C GLY A 78 8.84 -20.65 -18.62
N ALA A 79 9.16 -21.93 -18.61
CA ALA A 79 8.68 -22.91 -17.63
C ALA A 79 9.88 -23.57 -16.96
N LEU A 80 9.90 -23.62 -15.65
CA LEU A 80 10.94 -24.28 -14.86
C LEU A 80 10.50 -25.71 -14.53
N LEU A 81 11.31 -26.68 -14.89
CA LEU A 81 11.01 -28.10 -14.67
C LEU A 81 12.15 -28.85 -14.02
N PRO A 82 11.83 -29.90 -13.27
CA PRO A 82 12.78 -30.95 -12.94
C PRO A 82 13.35 -31.64 -14.17
N SER A 83 14.68 -31.75 -14.29
CA SER A 83 15.37 -32.33 -15.45
C SER A 83 16.26 -33.52 -15.12
N GLY A 84 16.30 -33.92 -13.87
CA GLY A 84 17.12 -35.05 -13.38
C GLY A 84 16.86 -35.31 -11.90
N ALA A 85 17.81 -36.02 -11.27
CA ALA A 85 17.69 -36.35 -9.84
C ALA A 85 17.89 -35.11 -8.92
N SER A 86 18.61 -34.08 -9.41
CA SER A 86 18.96 -32.88 -8.65
C SER A 86 18.99 -31.58 -9.48
N ASP A 87 18.60 -31.63 -10.76
CA ASP A 87 18.74 -30.53 -11.68
C ASP A 87 17.40 -29.92 -12.06
N LEU A 88 17.38 -28.59 -12.23
CA LEU A 88 16.26 -27.82 -12.72
C LEU A 88 16.65 -27.14 -14.03
N ASP A 89 15.82 -27.28 -15.04
CA ASP A 89 16.04 -26.67 -16.34
C ASP A 89 14.85 -25.84 -16.78
N TRP A 90 15.13 -24.86 -17.62
CA TRP A 90 14.14 -24.00 -18.24
C TRP A 90 13.76 -24.50 -19.63
N VAL A 91 12.50 -24.39 -19.94
CA VAL A 91 11.98 -24.40 -21.29
C VAL A 91 11.44 -23.01 -21.60
N TRP A 92 11.97 -22.39 -22.66
CA TRP A 92 11.57 -21.07 -23.10
C TRP A 92 10.78 -21.12 -24.39
N THR A 93 9.79 -20.23 -24.52
CA THR A 93 9.03 -20.06 -25.75
C THR A 93 8.96 -18.58 -26.14
N THR A 94 9.00 -18.32 -27.45
CA THR A 94 8.83 -16.98 -28.03
C THR A 94 8.17 -17.03 -29.39
N GLU A 95 7.38 -16.00 -29.73
CA GLU A 95 6.81 -15.83 -31.08
C GLU A 95 7.75 -15.13 -32.06
N GLN A 96 8.90 -14.69 -31.58
CA GLN A 96 9.88 -14.03 -32.46
C GLN A 96 10.47 -15.01 -33.46
N ASP A 97 10.75 -14.44 -34.63
CA ASP A 97 11.54 -15.13 -35.66
C ASP A 97 13.01 -15.09 -35.23
N LEU A 98 13.51 -16.21 -34.77
CA LEU A 98 14.93 -16.33 -34.42
C LEU A 98 15.74 -16.28 -35.70
N ALA A 99 16.77 -15.42 -35.76
CA ALA A 99 17.68 -15.28 -36.92
C ALA A 99 18.18 -16.66 -37.39
N PRO A 100 18.51 -16.85 -38.66
CA PRO A 100 18.68 -18.16 -39.25
C PRO A 100 19.65 -19.02 -38.46
N LEU A 101 19.07 -20.05 -37.84
CA LEU A 101 19.82 -21.07 -37.10
C LEU A 101 20.68 -21.82 -38.10
N VAL A 102 22.00 -21.72 -37.96
CA VAL A 102 22.97 -22.37 -38.89
C VAL A 102 23.36 -23.71 -38.27
N GLY A 103 22.89 -24.81 -38.87
CA GLY A 103 23.27 -26.16 -38.45
C GLY A 103 22.45 -27.23 -39.13
N VAL A 104 22.91 -28.49 -39.09
CA VAL A 104 22.12 -29.64 -39.54
C VAL A 104 21.20 -30.07 -38.42
N PRO A 105 19.87 -29.96 -38.56
CA PRO A 105 18.94 -30.32 -37.51
C PRO A 105 18.93 -31.84 -37.27
N THR A 106 18.71 -32.20 -36.00
CA THR A 106 18.35 -33.57 -35.64
C THR A 106 16.83 -33.71 -35.72
N ILE A 107 16.35 -34.84 -36.22
CA ILE A 107 14.91 -35.10 -36.32
C ILE A 107 14.44 -35.78 -35.03
N ILE A 108 13.54 -35.16 -34.31
CA ILE A 108 12.86 -35.70 -33.11
C ILE A 108 11.36 -35.75 -33.45
N GLY A 109 10.79 -36.93 -33.55
CA GLY A 109 9.43 -37.09 -34.02
C GLY A 109 9.26 -36.55 -35.45
N ASN A 110 8.41 -35.52 -35.61
CA ASN A 110 8.19 -34.80 -36.87
C ASN A 110 8.82 -33.40 -36.87
N TYR A 111 9.67 -33.08 -35.90
CA TYR A 111 10.26 -31.76 -35.72
C TYR A 111 11.75 -31.76 -36.08
N GLU A 112 12.19 -30.65 -36.69
CA GLU A 112 13.60 -30.33 -36.90
C GLU A 112 14.12 -29.59 -35.66
N VAL A 113 15.00 -30.21 -34.90
CA VAL A 113 15.63 -29.67 -33.69
C VAL A 113 17.03 -29.20 -34.03
N PHE A 114 17.26 -27.92 -33.84
CA PHE A 114 18.55 -27.25 -34.07
C PHE A 114 19.33 -27.21 -32.76
N THR A 115 20.64 -27.42 -32.84
CA THR A 115 21.56 -27.26 -31.69
C THR A 115 22.27 -25.91 -31.84
N LEU A 116 22.22 -25.12 -30.77
CA LEU A 116 22.79 -23.78 -30.67
C LEU A 116 23.68 -23.73 -29.42
N ASP A 117 24.98 -23.75 -29.58
CA ASP A 117 25.93 -23.86 -28.50
C ASP A 117 25.58 -25.03 -27.55
N SER A 118 25.04 -24.73 -26.36
CA SER A 118 24.55 -25.71 -25.37
C SER A 118 23.04 -25.81 -25.30
N MET A 119 22.30 -25.29 -26.26
CA MET A 119 20.84 -25.28 -26.28
C MET A 119 20.27 -25.99 -27.50
N TYR A 120 19.07 -26.51 -27.33
CA TYR A 120 18.27 -27.13 -28.37
C TYR A 120 17.05 -26.27 -28.67
N ALA A 121 16.69 -26.10 -29.95
CA ALA A 121 15.55 -25.29 -30.33
C ALA A 121 14.76 -25.92 -31.49
N TYR A 122 13.46 -25.85 -31.49
CA TYR A 122 12.61 -26.21 -32.62
C TYR A 122 11.46 -25.20 -32.78
N ASN A 123 10.93 -25.13 -34.03
CA ASN A 123 9.77 -24.30 -34.31
C ASN A 123 8.53 -25.17 -34.51
N ASP A 124 7.41 -24.86 -33.87
CA ASP A 124 6.12 -25.53 -34.00
C ASP A 124 5.07 -24.64 -34.69
N GLY A 125 5.49 -23.76 -35.60
CA GLY A 125 4.61 -22.86 -36.33
C GLY A 125 4.12 -21.66 -35.48
N PRO A 126 3.51 -21.84 -34.30
CA PRO A 126 3.16 -20.72 -33.43
C PRO A 126 4.35 -19.98 -32.81
N GLY A 127 5.51 -20.65 -32.70
CA GLY A 127 6.70 -20.05 -32.10
C GLY A 127 7.84 -21.05 -31.90
N TRP A 128 8.91 -20.58 -31.32
CA TRP A 128 10.08 -21.36 -30.96
C TRP A 128 9.99 -21.89 -29.54
N VAL A 129 10.48 -23.13 -29.37
CA VAL A 129 10.70 -23.78 -28.07
C VAL A 129 12.18 -24.03 -27.90
N ILE A 130 12.75 -23.66 -26.77
CA ILE A 130 14.19 -23.67 -26.52
C ILE A 130 14.46 -24.24 -25.13
N SER A 131 15.43 -25.15 -25.01
CA SER A 131 15.89 -25.66 -23.71
C SER A 131 17.36 -26.10 -23.79
N ALA A 132 18.08 -26.06 -22.67
CA ALA A 132 19.38 -26.69 -22.55
C ALA A 132 19.27 -28.22 -22.44
N ASN A 133 18.06 -28.76 -22.21
CA ASN A 133 17.83 -30.17 -22.01
C ASN A 133 16.99 -30.75 -23.16
N GLU A 134 17.62 -31.63 -23.97
CA GLU A 134 16.97 -32.30 -25.08
C GLU A 134 15.78 -33.17 -24.64
N GLY A 135 15.88 -33.82 -23.47
CA GLY A 135 14.80 -34.67 -22.93
C GLY A 135 13.52 -33.89 -22.67
N LEU A 136 13.62 -32.65 -22.12
CA LEU A 136 12.47 -31.78 -21.90
C LEU A 136 11.82 -31.37 -23.23
N LEU A 137 12.59 -31.10 -24.28
CA LEU A 137 12.02 -30.81 -25.61
C LEU A 137 11.27 -32.03 -26.16
N GLN A 138 11.80 -33.25 -25.96
CA GLN A 138 11.10 -34.48 -26.38
C GLN A 138 9.76 -34.64 -25.66
N ASP A 139 9.70 -34.33 -24.37
CA ASP A 139 8.48 -34.40 -23.58
C ASP A 139 7.43 -33.39 -24.07
N ILE A 140 7.84 -32.17 -24.41
CA ILE A 140 6.96 -31.17 -24.98
C ILE A 140 6.44 -31.60 -26.37
N ILE A 141 7.30 -32.16 -27.22
CA ILE A 141 6.90 -32.71 -28.51
C ILE A 141 5.86 -33.84 -28.31
N ASN A 142 6.06 -34.72 -27.34
CA ASN A 142 5.11 -35.77 -27.00
C ASN A 142 3.78 -35.18 -26.52
N GLN A 143 3.81 -34.20 -25.64
CA GLN A 143 2.62 -33.48 -25.16
C GLN A 143 1.83 -32.85 -26.32
N ARG A 144 2.52 -32.17 -27.27
CA ARG A 144 1.92 -31.60 -28.46
C ARG A 144 1.30 -32.62 -29.36
N THR A 145 2.01 -33.74 -29.59
CA THR A 145 1.52 -34.83 -30.42
C THR A 145 0.25 -35.44 -29.78
N ALA A 146 0.15 -35.48 -28.48
CA ALA A 146 -1.05 -35.94 -27.75
C ALA A 146 -2.20 -34.92 -27.73
N GLY A 147 -1.95 -33.69 -28.21
CA GLY A 147 -2.96 -32.63 -28.32
C GLY A 147 -3.26 -31.86 -27.04
N TYR A 148 -2.39 -31.95 -26.02
CA TYR A 148 -2.55 -31.24 -24.76
C TYR A 148 -1.89 -29.85 -24.79
N SER A 149 -2.54 -28.88 -24.14
CA SER A 149 -2.06 -27.49 -24.03
C SER A 149 -2.29 -26.96 -22.63
N LEU A 150 -1.31 -26.23 -22.08
CA LEU A 150 -1.45 -25.51 -20.83
C LEU A 150 -2.62 -24.49 -20.87
N MET A 151 -2.93 -23.94 -22.04
CA MET A 151 -4.05 -23.01 -22.24
C MET A 151 -5.43 -23.68 -22.13
N ASP A 152 -5.50 -25.00 -22.03
CA ASP A 152 -6.74 -25.75 -21.76
C ASP A 152 -7.06 -25.79 -20.26
N ASP A 153 -6.08 -25.49 -19.39
CA ASP A 153 -6.32 -25.29 -17.95
C ASP A 153 -7.02 -23.93 -17.71
N ALA A 154 -8.27 -24.01 -17.24
CA ALA A 154 -9.10 -22.82 -17.06
C ALA A 154 -8.55 -21.88 -15.98
N GLY A 155 -7.91 -22.41 -14.93
CA GLY A 155 -7.29 -21.63 -13.85
C GLY A 155 -6.09 -20.85 -14.36
N PHE A 156 -5.15 -21.52 -15.02
CA PHE A 156 -4.02 -20.89 -15.65
C PHE A 156 -4.45 -19.81 -16.67
N LYS A 157 -5.38 -20.19 -17.56
CA LYS A 157 -5.88 -19.27 -18.59
C LYS A 157 -6.49 -18.02 -17.98
N THR A 158 -7.28 -18.14 -16.91
CA THR A 158 -7.89 -16.98 -16.23
C THR A 158 -6.81 -16.04 -15.70
N LEU A 159 -5.80 -16.56 -15.01
CA LEU A 159 -4.71 -15.73 -14.50
C LEU A 159 -3.87 -15.13 -15.63
N TRP A 160 -3.54 -15.93 -16.64
CA TRP A 160 -2.76 -15.47 -17.81
C TRP A 160 -3.40 -14.30 -18.56
N ASP A 161 -4.72 -14.39 -18.78
CA ASP A 161 -5.46 -13.35 -19.50
C ASP A 161 -5.58 -12.04 -18.69
N ASN A 162 -5.60 -12.15 -17.35
CA ASN A 162 -5.77 -11.00 -16.45
C ASN A 162 -4.45 -10.44 -15.88
N ALA A 163 -3.33 -11.16 -15.96
CA ALA A 163 -2.04 -10.68 -15.50
C ALA A 163 -1.58 -9.44 -16.27
N SER A 164 -1.04 -8.46 -15.58
CA SER A 164 -0.57 -7.20 -16.12
C SER A 164 0.50 -7.42 -17.21
N LYS A 165 0.44 -6.62 -18.26
CA LYS A 165 1.40 -6.64 -19.39
C LYS A 165 2.30 -5.41 -19.40
N SER A 166 2.00 -4.44 -18.56
CA SER A 166 2.80 -3.26 -18.31
C SER A 166 3.89 -3.51 -17.27
N ASP A 167 3.71 -4.53 -16.41
CA ASP A 167 4.71 -4.89 -15.42
C ASP A 167 5.87 -5.64 -16.08
N ASP A 168 7.03 -5.62 -15.46
CA ASP A 168 8.27 -6.13 -16.06
C ASP A 168 8.21 -7.64 -16.32
N ALA A 169 7.63 -8.38 -15.37
CA ALA A 169 7.42 -9.81 -15.50
C ALA A 169 6.19 -10.29 -14.75
N ASN A 170 5.70 -11.48 -15.11
CA ASN A 170 4.65 -12.18 -14.38
C ASN A 170 5.10 -13.61 -14.08
N VAL A 171 4.89 -14.07 -12.87
CA VAL A 171 5.19 -15.43 -12.42
C VAL A 171 3.89 -16.16 -12.16
N PHE A 172 3.72 -17.36 -12.75
CA PHE A 172 2.55 -18.20 -12.50
C PHE A 172 3.01 -19.47 -11.76
N ILE A 173 2.31 -19.81 -10.69
CA ILE A 173 2.66 -20.90 -9.78
C ILE A 173 1.57 -21.96 -9.85
N GLN A 174 1.96 -23.19 -10.21
CA GLN A 174 1.08 -24.36 -10.14
C GLN A 174 1.31 -25.08 -8.81
N HIS A 175 0.43 -24.84 -7.85
CA HIS A 175 0.64 -25.29 -6.47
C HIS A 175 0.78 -26.81 -6.34
N LYS A 176 0.04 -27.57 -7.14
CA LYS A 176 0.14 -29.04 -7.19
C LYS A 176 1.56 -29.52 -7.53
N GLU A 177 2.24 -28.82 -8.44
CA GLU A 177 3.56 -29.24 -8.92
C GLU A 177 4.71 -28.66 -8.09
N VAL A 178 4.49 -27.53 -7.38
CA VAL A 178 5.51 -26.87 -6.53
C VAL A 178 5.99 -27.81 -5.42
N THR A 179 5.15 -28.70 -4.92
CA THR A 179 5.53 -29.69 -3.89
C THR A 179 6.67 -30.59 -4.34
N ARG A 180 6.76 -30.88 -5.64
CA ARG A 180 7.86 -31.66 -6.23
C ARG A 180 9.20 -30.97 -6.08
N LEU A 181 9.24 -29.64 -6.16
CA LEU A 181 10.46 -28.88 -5.92
C LEU A 181 10.93 -28.99 -4.46
N GLY A 182 10.01 -28.84 -3.50
CA GLY A 182 10.32 -28.90 -2.08
C GLY A 182 10.94 -30.23 -1.66
N THR A 183 10.30 -31.33 -2.00
CA THR A 183 10.72 -32.67 -1.60
C THR A 183 12.01 -33.10 -2.29
N HIS A 184 12.18 -32.73 -3.57
CA HIS A 184 13.26 -33.28 -4.38
C HIS A 184 14.55 -32.45 -4.35
N TYR A 185 14.43 -31.11 -4.30
CA TYR A 185 15.55 -30.20 -4.42
C TYR A 185 15.92 -29.51 -3.11
N PHE A 186 14.97 -29.39 -2.16
CA PHE A 186 15.16 -28.64 -0.93
C PHE A 186 15.11 -29.51 0.34
N GLU A 187 14.94 -30.81 0.19
CA GLU A 187 14.81 -31.77 1.29
C GLU A 187 13.77 -31.35 2.34
N GLN A 188 12.74 -30.63 1.90
CA GLN A 188 11.68 -30.07 2.75
C GLN A 188 10.31 -30.61 2.36
N ASP A 189 9.45 -30.84 3.36
CA ASP A 189 8.06 -31.21 3.13
C ASP A 189 7.22 -29.98 2.77
N TRP A 190 7.05 -29.72 1.47
CA TRP A 190 6.16 -28.69 0.94
C TRP A 190 4.78 -29.21 0.56
N SER A 191 4.40 -30.40 1.04
CA SER A 191 3.11 -31.02 0.70
C SER A 191 1.90 -30.17 1.07
N TRP A 192 2.03 -29.25 2.03
CA TRP A 192 0.98 -28.31 2.39
C TRP A 192 0.68 -27.28 1.28
N LEU A 193 1.65 -26.98 0.41
CA LEU A 193 1.46 -26.05 -0.72
C LEU A 193 0.60 -26.64 -1.84
N GLU A 194 0.54 -27.97 -1.98
CA GLU A 194 -0.33 -28.65 -2.94
C GLU A 194 -1.79 -28.20 -2.78
N HIS A 195 -2.17 -27.94 -1.53
CA HIS A 195 -3.53 -27.56 -1.17
C HIS A 195 -3.66 -26.08 -0.82
N PHE A 196 -2.64 -25.26 -1.01
CA PHE A 196 -2.71 -23.84 -0.65
C PHE A 196 -3.68 -23.08 -1.56
N ALA A 197 -3.48 -23.18 -2.85
CA ALA A 197 -4.34 -22.67 -3.91
C ALA A 197 -4.28 -23.61 -5.12
N GLN A 198 -5.04 -23.40 -6.14
CA GLN A 198 -4.90 -24.13 -7.40
C GLN A 198 -3.77 -23.55 -8.25
N TRP A 199 -3.87 -22.25 -8.51
CA TRP A 199 -2.92 -21.45 -9.25
C TRP A 199 -2.73 -20.09 -8.56
N SER A 200 -1.54 -19.53 -8.68
CA SER A 200 -1.27 -18.14 -8.36
C SER A 200 -0.57 -17.44 -9.51
N ALA A 201 -0.87 -16.17 -9.72
CA ALA A 201 -0.12 -15.27 -10.58
C ALA A 201 0.49 -14.16 -9.72
N VAL A 202 1.70 -13.76 -10.03
CA VAL A 202 2.44 -12.69 -9.37
C VAL A 202 2.97 -11.77 -10.45
N ASP A 203 2.50 -10.55 -10.47
CA ASP A 203 2.99 -9.48 -11.33
C ASP A 203 4.17 -8.80 -10.61
N LEU A 204 5.28 -8.60 -11.29
CA LEU A 204 6.50 -8.05 -10.72
C LEU A 204 6.88 -6.76 -11.44
N ASP A 205 7.12 -5.71 -10.64
CA ASP A 205 7.58 -4.42 -11.09
C ASP A 205 8.87 -4.05 -10.36
N TRP A 206 9.96 -3.81 -11.10
CA TRP A 206 11.28 -3.48 -10.57
C TRP A 206 11.53 -1.98 -10.62
N LYS A 207 11.73 -1.39 -9.45
CA LYS A 207 12.21 -0.02 -9.30
C LYS A 207 13.64 -0.05 -8.77
N LYS A 208 14.35 1.04 -8.89
CA LYS A 208 15.78 1.16 -8.56
C LYS A 208 16.22 0.49 -7.25
N ASN A 209 15.41 0.59 -6.19
CA ASN A 209 15.72 0.04 -4.85
C ASN A 209 14.58 -0.78 -4.27
N LYS A 210 13.60 -1.16 -5.08
CA LYS A 210 12.36 -1.76 -4.62
C LYS A 210 11.81 -2.72 -5.67
N ILE A 211 11.36 -3.88 -5.23
CA ILE A 211 10.57 -4.80 -6.05
C ILE A 211 9.16 -4.78 -5.49
N ILE A 212 8.21 -4.45 -6.34
CA ILE A 212 6.79 -4.52 -6.02
C ILE A 212 6.26 -5.79 -6.67
N ALA A 213 5.54 -6.56 -5.90
CA ALA A 213 4.93 -7.78 -6.38
C ALA A 213 3.43 -7.73 -6.09
N THR A 214 2.62 -8.06 -7.08
CA THR A 214 1.17 -8.13 -7.02
C THR A 214 0.72 -9.51 -7.45
N ALA A 215 -0.08 -10.27 -6.69
CA ALA A 215 -0.55 -11.60 -7.08
C ALA A 215 -2.04 -11.80 -6.85
N VAL A 216 -2.52 -12.76 -7.56
CA VAL A 216 -3.86 -13.32 -7.39
C VAL A 216 -3.72 -14.82 -7.26
N ALA A 217 -4.35 -15.41 -6.24
CA ALA A 217 -4.43 -16.86 -6.10
C ALA A 217 -5.87 -17.33 -6.29
N LEU A 218 -6.06 -18.33 -7.15
CA LEU A 218 -7.35 -18.96 -7.39
C LEU A 218 -7.51 -20.18 -6.48
N CYS A 219 -8.57 -20.16 -5.69
CA CYS A 219 -8.99 -21.31 -4.91
C CYS A 219 -9.99 -22.12 -5.72
N ALA A 220 -9.78 -23.41 -5.86
CA ALA A 220 -10.75 -24.26 -6.56
C ALA A 220 -12.11 -24.24 -5.86
N ASP A 221 -13.19 -24.23 -6.64
CA ASP A 221 -14.59 -24.32 -6.14
C ASP A 221 -14.86 -25.57 -5.27
N SER A 222 -14.04 -26.59 -5.40
CA SER A 222 -14.12 -27.79 -4.61
C SER A 222 -13.26 -27.67 -3.36
N THR A 223 -13.76 -27.07 -2.31
CA THR A 223 -13.50 -27.28 -0.86
C THR A 223 -12.12 -27.75 -0.36
N ASN A 224 -11.12 -27.97 -1.21
CA ASN A 224 -9.86 -28.62 -0.86
C ASN A 224 -8.63 -27.68 -0.94
N THR A 225 -8.81 -26.37 -1.01
CA THR A 225 -7.70 -25.44 -0.93
C THR A 225 -7.67 -24.77 0.45
N TYR A 226 -6.47 -24.57 0.96
CA TYR A 226 -6.24 -23.99 2.28
C TYR A 226 -6.84 -22.57 2.38
N LEU A 227 -6.70 -21.76 1.33
CA LEU A 227 -7.25 -20.40 1.31
C LEU A 227 -8.78 -20.37 1.42
N ASN A 228 -9.49 -21.40 0.98
CA ASN A 228 -10.94 -21.51 1.16
C ASN A 228 -11.39 -21.74 2.62
N THR A 229 -10.45 -21.98 3.54
CA THR A 229 -10.78 -22.09 4.96
C THR A 229 -11.03 -20.74 5.62
N PHE A 230 -10.63 -19.65 4.96
CA PHE A 230 -10.84 -18.28 5.47
C PHE A 230 -12.18 -17.76 4.97
N SER A 231 -13.02 -17.33 5.89
CA SER A 231 -14.33 -16.73 5.62
C SER A 231 -14.49 -15.44 6.44
N GLY A 232 -15.14 -14.43 5.85
CA GLY A 232 -15.36 -13.15 6.49
C GLY A 232 -14.12 -12.24 6.48
N ARG A 233 -14.28 -11.03 6.98
CA ARG A 233 -13.14 -10.13 7.19
C ARG A 233 -12.42 -10.52 8.48
N PRO A 234 -11.10 -10.64 8.48
CA PRO A 234 -10.36 -10.92 9.71
C PRO A 234 -10.56 -9.78 10.71
N THR A 235 -10.71 -10.15 11.98
CA THR A 235 -10.76 -9.22 13.12
C THR A 235 -9.46 -9.35 13.89
N GLY A 236 -8.34 -9.16 13.21
CA GLY A 236 -7.02 -9.41 13.79
C GLY A 236 -6.56 -8.30 14.74
N THR A 237 -5.58 -8.67 15.53
CA THR A 237 -4.81 -7.78 16.38
C THR A 237 -3.50 -7.45 15.69
N ASP A 238 -2.93 -6.28 15.97
CA ASP A 238 -1.54 -5.96 15.66
C ASP A 238 -0.62 -7.07 16.21
N LEU A 239 0.13 -7.72 15.31
CA LEU A 239 1.05 -8.79 15.66
C LEU A 239 2.47 -8.29 15.89
N SER A 240 2.77 -7.02 15.62
CA SER A 240 4.12 -6.46 15.73
C SER A 240 4.66 -6.43 17.16
N PRO A 241 3.84 -6.22 18.23
CA PRO A 241 4.33 -6.26 19.61
C PRO A 241 4.81 -7.64 20.07
N ILE A 242 4.30 -8.71 19.45
CA ILE A 242 4.66 -10.08 19.82
C ILE A 242 5.82 -10.64 18.99
N VAL A 243 6.34 -9.87 18.02
CA VAL A 243 7.51 -10.27 17.22
C VAL A 243 8.77 -9.66 17.81
N ALA A 244 9.59 -10.48 18.46
CA ALA A 244 10.84 -10.04 19.08
C ALA A 244 11.80 -9.42 18.06
N ALA A 245 12.61 -8.44 18.49
CA ALA A 245 13.48 -7.66 17.62
C ALA A 245 14.49 -8.51 16.81
N SER A 246 15.02 -9.55 17.43
CA SER A 246 16.00 -10.48 16.81
C SER A 246 15.36 -11.54 15.90
N SER A 247 14.06 -11.38 15.56
CA SER A 247 13.35 -12.32 14.70
C SER A 247 13.82 -12.25 13.26
N LYS A 248 13.96 -13.41 12.63
CA LYS A 248 14.40 -13.56 11.24
C LYS A 248 13.24 -13.32 10.27
N TYR A 249 12.07 -13.82 10.63
CA TYR A 249 10.83 -13.65 9.89
C TYR A 249 9.61 -13.75 10.80
N ALA A 250 8.49 -13.22 10.35
CA ALA A 250 7.18 -13.44 10.95
C ALA A 250 6.15 -13.73 9.87
N VAL A 251 5.23 -14.66 10.16
CA VAL A 251 4.06 -14.95 9.33
C VAL A 251 2.84 -14.88 10.25
N GLY A 252 2.01 -13.88 10.02
CA GLY A 252 0.76 -13.67 10.74
C GLY A 252 -0.42 -14.32 10.03
N ILE A 253 -1.38 -14.80 10.80
CA ILE A 253 -2.65 -15.32 10.33
C ILE A 253 -3.73 -14.73 11.22
N ASN A 254 -4.71 -14.08 10.58
CA ASN A 254 -5.88 -13.57 11.26
C ASN A 254 -7.15 -14.20 10.70
N THR A 255 -8.06 -14.59 11.55
CA THR A 255 -9.34 -15.21 11.17
C THR A 255 -10.49 -14.44 11.83
N ALA A 256 -11.63 -14.38 11.14
CA ALA A 256 -12.83 -13.76 11.69
C ALA A 256 -13.46 -14.61 12.81
N ASP A 257 -13.35 -15.93 12.71
CA ASP A 257 -13.87 -16.92 13.68
C ASP A 257 -12.89 -18.10 13.75
N PRO A 258 -12.09 -18.21 14.83
CA PRO A 258 -11.09 -19.26 14.97
C PRO A 258 -11.74 -20.66 15.03
N VAL A 259 -12.95 -20.79 15.54
CA VAL A 259 -13.65 -22.09 15.64
C VAL A 259 -14.12 -22.55 14.26
N GLU A 260 -14.68 -21.63 13.47
CA GLU A 260 -15.12 -21.94 12.11
C GLU A 260 -13.92 -22.21 11.21
N TRP A 261 -12.87 -21.42 11.32
CA TRP A 261 -11.61 -21.64 10.62
C TRP A 261 -11.01 -23.02 10.95
N LEU A 262 -10.95 -23.37 12.23
CA LEU A 262 -10.43 -24.66 12.67
C LEU A 262 -11.29 -25.84 12.16
N ARG A 263 -12.60 -25.67 12.02
CA ARG A 263 -13.46 -26.69 11.38
C ARG A 263 -13.18 -26.83 9.89
N ALA A 264 -13.11 -25.73 9.17
CA ALA A 264 -12.80 -25.70 7.75
C ALA A 264 -11.39 -26.23 7.47
N PHE A 265 -10.46 -25.97 8.39
CA PHE A 265 -9.07 -26.40 8.35
C PHE A 265 -8.86 -27.91 8.64
N ASN A 266 -9.88 -28.62 9.12
CA ASN A 266 -9.80 -30.02 9.52
C ASN A 266 -9.14 -30.98 8.49
N PRO A 267 -9.39 -30.84 7.16
CA PRO A 267 -8.75 -31.66 6.15
C PRO A 267 -7.22 -31.49 6.09
N TYR A 268 -6.69 -30.34 6.53
CA TYR A 268 -5.27 -29.95 6.42
C TYR A 268 -4.46 -30.21 7.69
N ARG A 269 -5.09 -30.68 8.78
CA ARG A 269 -4.42 -30.89 10.07
C ARG A 269 -3.54 -32.13 10.14
N GLY A 270 -3.34 -32.81 9.03
CA GLY A 270 -2.52 -34.03 8.96
C GLY A 270 -3.31 -35.34 9.19
N LYS A 271 -2.58 -36.41 9.49
CA LYS A 271 -3.17 -37.76 9.52
C LYS A 271 -4.30 -37.88 10.57
N LYS A 272 -5.46 -38.41 10.19
CA LYS A 272 -6.65 -38.64 11.06
C LYS A 272 -6.31 -39.22 12.44
N GLN A 273 -5.25 -39.99 12.53
CA GLN A 273 -4.79 -40.59 13.79
C GLN A 273 -4.23 -39.57 14.77
N ARG A 274 -3.46 -38.55 14.29
CA ARG A 274 -2.91 -37.48 15.12
C ARG A 274 -4.01 -36.52 15.63
N LEU A 275 -4.98 -36.20 14.78
CA LEU A 275 -6.18 -35.44 15.15
C LEU A 275 -6.96 -36.11 16.28
N LYS A 276 -7.24 -37.40 16.14
CA LYS A 276 -7.95 -38.16 17.18
C LYS A 276 -7.16 -38.24 18.49
N GLN A 277 -5.83 -38.34 18.41
CA GLN A 277 -4.96 -38.33 19.58
C GLN A 277 -5.01 -36.97 20.28
N ALA A 278 -4.95 -35.84 19.53
CA ALA A 278 -5.06 -34.51 20.11
C ALA A 278 -6.44 -34.24 20.76
N GLN A 279 -7.51 -34.72 20.12
CA GLN A 279 -8.86 -34.66 20.70
C GLN A 279 -8.94 -35.40 22.03
N ASN A 280 -8.49 -36.65 22.06
CA ASN A 280 -8.44 -37.43 23.33
C ASN A 280 -7.57 -36.73 24.38
N THR A 281 -6.44 -36.13 23.98
CA THR A 281 -5.56 -35.40 24.87
C THR A 281 -6.26 -34.21 25.54
N LEU A 282 -7.02 -33.43 24.78
CA LEU A 282 -7.79 -32.29 25.33
C LEU A 282 -8.92 -32.81 26.26
N GLU A 283 -9.62 -33.87 25.86
CA GLU A 283 -10.67 -34.51 26.69
C GLU A 283 -10.11 -35.04 28.01
N ASP A 284 -8.93 -35.65 28.00
CA ASP A 284 -8.22 -36.14 29.20
C ASP A 284 -7.85 -34.99 30.13
N ALA A 285 -7.60 -33.80 29.60
CA ALA A 285 -7.37 -32.54 30.34
C ALA A 285 -8.66 -31.85 30.80
N GLY A 286 -9.83 -32.41 30.50
CA GLY A 286 -11.12 -31.82 30.82
C GLY A 286 -11.56 -30.69 29.89
N LEU A 287 -10.86 -30.50 28.75
CA LEU A 287 -11.19 -29.51 27.74
C LEU A 287 -11.77 -30.20 26.48
N SER A 288 -12.92 -29.70 26.00
CA SER A 288 -13.35 -30.11 24.67
C SER A 288 -12.51 -29.40 23.62
N PRO A 289 -12.28 -29.97 22.41
CA PRO A 289 -11.61 -29.28 21.30
C PRO A 289 -12.27 -27.95 20.95
N MET A 290 -13.58 -27.84 21.14
CA MET A 290 -14.34 -26.62 20.90
C MET A 290 -14.03 -25.54 21.95
N THR A 291 -13.98 -25.94 23.22
CA THR A 291 -13.63 -25.01 24.33
C THR A 291 -12.22 -24.48 24.13
N PHE A 292 -11.29 -25.36 23.76
CA PHE A 292 -9.90 -24.95 23.46
C PHE A 292 -9.82 -23.97 22.26
N ALA A 293 -10.57 -24.22 21.19
CA ALA A 293 -10.62 -23.33 20.05
C ALA A 293 -11.26 -21.95 20.37
N ASN A 294 -12.29 -21.93 21.22
CA ASN A 294 -12.93 -20.70 21.71
C ASN A 294 -12.04 -19.87 22.63
N SER A 295 -10.95 -20.42 23.14
CA SER A 295 -10.02 -19.67 23.98
C SER A 295 -9.11 -18.73 23.21
N PHE A 296 -9.20 -18.71 21.89
CA PHE A 296 -8.36 -17.88 21.02
C PHE A 296 -9.19 -16.81 20.31
N GLU A 297 -8.62 -15.60 20.20
CA GLU A 297 -9.24 -14.46 19.52
C GLU A 297 -9.26 -14.63 17.98
N GLY A 298 -8.32 -15.38 17.42
CA GLY A 298 -8.21 -15.62 15.97
C GLY A 298 -6.92 -15.11 15.34
N SER A 299 -6.04 -14.51 16.13
CA SER A 299 -4.73 -14.04 15.69
C SER A 299 -3.63 -15.01 16.06
N PHE A 300 -2.85 -15.41 15.06
CA PHE A 300 -1.74 -16.34 15.18
C PHE A 300 -0.51 -15.75 14.49
N VAL A 301 0.68 -15.98 15.07
CA VAL A 301 1.93 -15.59 14.42
C VAL A 301 2.96 -16.72 14.56
N ARG A 302 3.66 -17.02 13.46
CA ARG A 302 4.81 -17.91 13.43
C ARG A 302 6.06 -17.09 13.19
N VAL A 303 7.02 -17.19 14.08
CA VAL A 303 8.24 -16.37 14.10
C VAL A 303 9.46 -17.27 14.03
N GLY A 304 10.36 -16.99 13.09
CA GLY A 304 11.70 -17.60 13.07
C GLY A 304 12.61 -16.80 14.00
N TYR A 305 13.15 -17.45 15.04
CA TYR A 305 13.94 -16.82 16.07
C TYR A 305 15.12 -17.70 16.48
N GLY A 306 16.35 -17.15 16.45
CA GLY A 306 17.55 -17.96 16.66
C GLY A 306 17.59 -19.17 15.69
N ASP A 307 17.86 -20.36 16.21
CA ASP A 307 17.84 -21.61 15.44
C ASP A 307 16.50 -22.35 15.53
N GLY A 308 15.44 -21.67 16.03
CA GLY A 308 14.16 -22.28 16.28
C GLY A 308 12.97 -21.47 15.77
N VAL A 309 11.81 -21.90 16.21
CA VAL A 309 10.53 -21.26 15.87
C VAL A 309 9.75 -21.00 17.14
N VAL A 310 9.13 -19.82 17.21
CA VAL A 310 8.12 -19.48 18.20
C VAL A 310 6.80 -19.25 17.47
N VAL A 311 5.72 -19.80 18.02
CA VAL A 311 4.37 -19.53 17.54
C VAL A 311 3.58 -18.90 18.65
N GLY A 312 3.02 -17.70 18.39
CA GLY A 312 2.10 -16.99 19.26
C GLY A 312 0.65 -17.23 18.83
N ALA A 313 -0.24 -17.41 19.77
CA ALA A 313 -1.68 -17.43 19.55
C ALA A 313 -2.34 -16.54 20.61
N LYS A 314 -3.14 -15.56 20.18
CA LYS A 314 -3.78 -14.63 21.10
C LYS A 314 -4.97 -15.26 21.79
N LEU A 315 -5.05 -15.13 23.10
CA LEU A 315 -6.08 -15.68 23.96
C LEU A 315 -7.23 -14.66 24.12
N ASP A 316 -8.45 -15.17 24.17
CA ASP A 316 -9.67 -14.36 24.34
C ASP A 316 -10.12 -14.35 25.83
N GLY A 317 -9.28 -13.80 26.72
CA GLY A 317 -9.57 -13.70 28.14
C GLY A 317 -9.64 -15.04 28.90
N GLU A 318 -9.17 -16.13 28.30
CA GLU A 318 -9.24 -17.51 28.85
C GLU A 318 -7.85 -18.05 29.27
N GLU A 319 -6.92 -17.15 29.63
CA GLU A 319 -5.52 -17.49 29.94
C GLU A 319 -5.43 -18.56 31.04
N MET A 320 -6.22 -18.43 32.11
CA MET A 320 -6.23 -19.36 33.23
C MET A 320 -6.73 -20.75 32.82
N THR A 321 -7.77 -20.81 31.99
CA THR A 321 -8.34 -22.09 31.51
C THR A 321 -7.32 -22.82 30.65
N VAL A 322 -6.65 -22.12 29.73
CA VAL A 322 -5.60 -22.69 28.87
C VAL A 322 -4.38 -23.09 29.67
N GLN A 323 -3.93 -22.25 30.64
CA GLN A 323 -2.82 -22.53 31.53
C GLN A 323 -3.04 -23.79 32.37
N ASP A 324 -4.22 -23.93 32.98
CA ASP A 324 -4.55 -25.07 33.83
C ASP A 324 -4.53 -26.39 33.02
N ALA A 325 -5.12 -26.35 31.81
CA ALA A 325 -5.12 -27.51 30.91
C ALA A 325 -3.71 -27.89 30.46
N LEU A 326 -2.91 -26.91 30.03
CA LEU A 326 -1.55 -27.19 29.59
C LEU A 326 -0.67 -27.65 30.75
N THR A 327 -0.88 -27.14 31.95
CA THR A 327 -0.19 -27.60 33.17
C THR A 327 -0.52 -29.06 33.46
N ALA A 328 -1.79 -29.45 33.36
CA ALA A 328 -2.21 -30.86 33.56
C ALA A 328 -1.61 -31.83 32.51
N LEU A 329 -1.39 -31.36 31.31
CA LEU A 329 -0.80 -32.15 30.20
C LEU A 329 0.74 -32.12 30.18
N SER A 330 1.37 -31.36 31.06
CA SER A 330 2.82 -31.15 31.08
C SER A 330 3.56 -32.15 31.97
N SER A 331 4.77 -32.52 31.51
CA SER A 331 5.73 -33.25 32.33
C SER A 331 6.41 -32.37 33.37
N GLN A 332 6.55 -31.09 33.06
CA GLN A 332 7.13 -30.06 33.90
C GLN A 332 6.36 -28.75 33.70
N SER A 333 6.09 -28.04 34.78
CA SER A 333 5.55 -26.70 34.76
C SER A 333 6.20 -25.85 35.84
N SER A 334 6.38 -24.56 35.55
CA SER A 334 7.04 -23.57 36.45
C SER A 334 6.60 -22.16 36.07
N VAL A 335 7.08 -21.18 36.83
CA VAL A 335 6.92 -19.76 36.50
C VAL A 335 8.33 -19.19 36.19
N TYR A 336 8.44 -18.42 35.12
CA TYR A 336 9.66 -17.70 34.71
C TYR A 336 9.32 -16.22 34.52
N GLN A 337 9.98 -15.34 35.28
CA GLN A 337 9.76 -13.89 35.27
C GLN A 337 8.28 -13.47 35.39
N GLY A 338 7.45 -14.26 36.09
CA GLY A 338 6.02 -14.01 36.22
C GLY A 338 5.13 -14.76 35.23
N HIS A 339 5.71 -15.34 34.18
CA HIS A 339 5.01 -16.06 33.13
C HIS A 339 4.92 -17.56 33.44
N ALA A 340 3.71 -18.12 33.38
CA ALA A 340 3.52 -19.56 33.49
C ALA A 340 4.06 -20.29 32.27
N ARG A 341 4.76 -21.39 32.46
CA ARG A 341 5.37 -22.17 31.38
C ARG A 341 5.45 -23.67 31.68
N GLY A 342 5.65 -24.44 30.67
CA GLY A 342 5.84 -25.89 30.82
C GLY A 342 6.31 -26.60 29.56
N ILE A 343 6.50 -27.90 29.69
CA ILE A 343 6.82 -28.83 28.61
C ILE A 343 5.75 -29.90 28.61
N LEU A 344 5.04 -30.08 27.48
CA LEU A 344 4.05 -31.15 27.34
C LEU A 344 4.69 -32.52 27.49
N ASN A 345 3.94 -33.46 28.06
CA ASN A 345 4.32 -34.88 28.09
C ASN A 345 4.56 -35.40 26.68
N GLU A 346 5.46 -36.34 26.51
CA GLU A 346 5.79 -36.95 25.23
C GLU A 346 4.55 -37.50 24.50
N ALA A 347 3.57 -38.03 25.26
CA ALA A 347 2.28 -38.48 24.68
C ALA A 347 1.44 -37.35 24.06
N HIS A 348 1.66 -36.09 24.48
CA HIS A 348 0.87 -34.90 24.12
C HIS A 348 1.62 -33.92 23.20
N ARG A 349 2.87 -34.21 22.84
CA ARG A 349 3.74 -33.33 22.06
C ARG A 349 3.16 -32.83 20.74
N PHE A 350 2.21 -33.55 20.17
CA PHE A 350 1.58 -33.20 18.91
C PHE A 350 0.30 -32.35 19.06
N LEU A 351 -0.06 -31.96 20.29
CA LEU A 351 -1.28 -31.21 20.56
C LEU A 351 -1.45 -29.98 19.65
N PHE A 352 -0.45 -29.12 19.64
CA PHE A 352 -0.53 -27.86 18.89
C PHE A 352 -0.52 -28.10 17.37
N SER A 353 0.33 -28.98 16.85
CA SER A 353 0.35 -29.28 15.42
C SER A 353 -0.93 -29.97 14.94
N ALA A 354 -1.56 -30.78 15.79
CA ALA A 354 -2.84 -31.38 15.50
C ALA A 354 -4.00 -30.39 15.61
N ALA A 355 -3.93 -29.43 16.55
CA ALA A 355 -4.94 -28.38 16.71
C ALA A 355 -4.86 -27.32 15.60
N PHE A 356 -3.66 -26.85 15.23
CA PHE A 356 -3.45 -25.67 14.39
C PHE A 356 -2.66 -25.94 13.10
N GLY A 357 -2.36 -27.22 12.80
CA GLY A 357 -1.74 -27.63 11.55
C GLY A 357 -0.32 -27.08 11.34
N TRP A 358 -0.03 -26.65 10.12
CA TRP A 358 1.32 -26.24 9.69
C TRP A 358 1.90 -25.04 10.45
N VAL A 359 1.04 -24.18 11.03
CA VAL A 359 1.51 -23.05 11.86
C VAL A 359 2.41 -23.55 12.98
N TYR A 360 2.10 -24.73 13.51
CA TYR A 360 2.85 -25.42 14.56
C TYR A 360 3.64 -26.63 14.04
N ALA A 361 3.84 -26.76 12.74
CA ALA A 361 4.68 -27.83 12.19
C ALA A 361 6.14 -27.66 12.66
N ASP A 362 6.85 -28.78 12.80
CA ASP A 362 8.26 -28.87 13.17
C ASP A 362 8.60 -28.35 14.58
N MET A 363 7.59 -28.24 15.45
CA MET A 363 7.75 -27.89 16.87
C MET A 363 8.15 -29.12 17.69
N GLY A 364 9.36 -29.66 17.53
CA GLY A 364 9.86 -30.91 18.06
C GLY A 364 9.44 -31.31 19.49
N SER A 365 9.84 -30.59 20.51
CA SER A 365 9.28 -30.67 21.87
C SER A 365 8.38 -29.46 22.10
N ALA A 366 7.13 -29.67 22.43
CA ALA A 366 6.20 -28.56 22.64
C ALA A 366 6.39 -27.92 24.02
N SER A 367 7.33 -26.98 24.11
CA SER A 367 7.43 -26.04 25.22
C SER A 367 6.43 -24.94 25.05
N TRP A 368 5.75 -24.54 26.11
CA TRP A 368 4.76 -23.49 26.09
C TRP A 368 5.01 -22.44 27.19
N MET A 369 4.51 -21.23 26.96
CA MET A 369 4.53 -20.13 27.92
C MET A 369 3.29 -19.26 27.73
N ILE A 370 2.67 -18.80 28.80
CA ILE A 370 1.66 -17.73 28.73
C ILE A 370 2.40 -16.40 29.01
N TRP A 371 2.45 -15.56 27.98
CA TRP A 371 3.04 -14.23 28.04
C TRP A 371 1.97 -13.20 27.75
N ASP A 372 1.65 -12.37 28.74
CA ASP A 372 0.50 -11.47 28.66
C ASP A 372 -0.76 -12.24 28.19
N GLN A 373 -1.45 -11.80 27.17
CA GLN A 373 -2.61 -12.47 26.57
C GLN A 373 -2.26 -13.46 25.45
N TRP A 374 -1.02 -13.93 25.39
CA TRP A 374 -0.54 -14.81 24.33
C TRP A 374 -0.10 -16.17 24.86
N LEU A 375 -0.55 -17.20 24.18
CA LEU A 375 0.08 -18.52 24.28
C LEU A 375 1.26 -18.57 23.31
N LEU A 376 2.46 -18.64 23.84
CA LEU A 376 3.70 -18.86 23.09
C LEU A 376 4.05 -20.34 23.12
N VAL A 377 4.35 -20.92 21.96
CA VAL A 377 4.84 -22.30 21.84
C VAL A 377 6.17 -22.26 21.10
N GLY A 378 7.20 -22.87 21.66
CA GLY A 378 8.55 -22.85 21.12
C GLY A 378 9.16 -24.23 20.96
N THR A 379 10.23 -24.30 20.17
CA THR A 379 11.00 -25.54 19.98
C THR A 379 11.75 -25.98 21.22
N SER A 380 11.99 -25.07 22.17
CA SER A 380 12.57 -25.37 23.47
C SER A 380 12.15 -24.33 24.54
N THR A 381 12.23 -24.70 25.80
CA THR A 381 11.97 -23.77 26.92
C THR A 381 12.98 -22.64 26.94
N GLN A 382 14.25 -22.92 26.66
CA GLN A 382 15.29 -21.90 26.62
C GLN A 382 15.03 -20.85 25.53
N LEU A 383 14.52 -21.28 24.37
CA LEU A 383 14.14 -20.37 23.29
C LEU A 383 13.04 -19.40 23.76
N LEU A 384 12.01 -19.93 24.43
CA LEU A 384 10.92 -19.12 24.97
C LEU A 384 11.39 -18.14 26.05
N GLU A 385 12.34 -18.53 26.91
CA GLU A 385 12.93 -17.66 27.93
C GLU A 385 13.64 -16.45 27.30
N VAL A 386 14.46 -16.69 26.28
CA VAL A 386 15.18 -15.61 25.58
C VAL A 386 14.20 -14.73 24.81
N TYR A 387 13.28 -15.36 24.11
CA TYR A 387 12.25 -14.65 23.34
C TYR A 387 11.39 -13.75 24.21
N SER A 388 10.81 -14.27 25.31
CA SER A 388 9.98 -13.49 26.22
C SER A 388 10.76 -12.37 26.91
N SER A 389 12.03 -12.59 27.21
CA SER A 389 12.90 -11.54 27.79
C SER A 389 13.12 -10.35 26.86
N GLU A 390 13.19 -10.55 25.54
CA GLU A 390 13.20 -9.43 24.60
C GLU A 390 11.88 -8.67 24.61
N LEU A 391 10.75 -9.39 24.64
CA LEU A 391 9.43 -8.77 24.71
C LEU A 391 9.23 -7.96 26.00
N ASP A 392 9.65 -8.50 27.15
CA ASP A 392 9.58 -7.81 28.45
C ASP A 392 10.45 -6.55 28.49
N MET A 393 11.55 -6.51 27.74
CA MET A 393 12.38 -5.33 27.54
C MET A 393 11.83 -4.37 26.47
N ASN A 394 10.62 -4.61 25.96
CA ASN A 394 10.02 -3.88 24.83
C ASN A 394 10.91 -3.84 23.58
N LYS A 395 11.69 -4.90 23.33
CA LYS A 395 12.49 -5.10 22.13
C LYS A 395 11.71 -5.96 21.14
N ASN A 396 10.87 -5.32 20.37
CA ASN A 396 10.00 -5.95 19.37
C ASN A 396 9.92 -5.09 18.11
N TRP A 397 9.27 -5.58 17.08
CA TRP A 397 9.16 -4.88 15.81
C TRP A 397 8.29 -3.63 15.87
N TYR A 398 7.41 -3.52 16.86
CA TYR A 398 6.60 -2.32 17.09
C TYR A 398 7.42 -1.17 17.71
N ALA A 399 8.29 -1.49 18.68
CA ALA A 399 8.91 -0.48 19.54
C ALA A 399 10.25 0.07 19.00
N LEU A 400 10.92 -0.65 18.09
CA LEU A 400 12.21 -0.24 17.54
C LEU A 400 12.05 0.46 16.20
N GLU A 401 12.42 1.73 16.13
CA GLU A 401 12.41 2.58 14.92
C GLU A 401 13.14 1.90 13.74
N SER A 402 14.26 1.23 13.98
CA SER A 402 14.99 0.49 12.94
C SER A 402 14.24 -0.73 12.35
N LEU A 403 13.14 -1.15 12.97
CA LEU A 403 12.29 -2.28 12.56
C LEU A 403 10.85 -1.86 12.27
N GLU A 404 10.56 -0.56 12.31
CA GLU A 404 9.20 0.00 12.12
C GLU A 404 8.51 -0.52 10.86
N ALA A 405 9.20 -0.53 9.73
CA ALA A 405 8.65 -1.04 8.48
C ALA A 405 8.27 -2.54 8.51
N LEU A 406 8.99 -3.36 9.28
CA LEU A 406 8.63 -4.76 9.52
C LEU A 406 7.45 -4.86 10.49
N GLY A 407 7.40 -3.99 11.51
CA GLY A 407 6.30 -3.87 12.44
C GLY A 407 5.01 -3.48 11.75
N GLU A 408 5.03 -2.45 10.91
CA GLU A 408 3.88 -2.01 10.12
C GLU A 408 3.33 -3.10 9.19
N ALA A 409 4.19 -3.98 8.67
CA ALA A 409 3.75 -5.12 7.88
C ALA A 409 2.94 -6.13 8.71
N MET A 410 3.16 -6.20 10.01
CA MET A 410 2.48 -7.11 10.93
C MET A 410 1.25 -6.48 11.61
N ASP A 411 1.12 -5.14 11.56
CA ASP A 411 -0.04 -4.38 12.08
C ASP A 411 -1.16 -4.28 11.04
N ARG A 412 -1.46 -5.37 10.34
CA ARG A 412 -2.52 -5.37 9.32
C ARG A 412 -3.59 -6.38 9.64
N ASN A 413 -4.81 -5.96 9.44
CA ASN A 413 -6.01 -6.78 9.66
C ASN A 413 -6.33 -7.64 8.43
N GLU A 414 -5.31 -8.35 7.92
CA GLU A 414 -5.39 -9.19 6.75
C GLU A 414 -5.35 -10.67 7.14
N HIS A 415 -5.85 -11.56 6.29
CA HIS A 415 -5.83 -13.00 6.60
C HIS A 415 -4.42 -13.54 6.78
N PHE A 416 -3.48 -13.05 5.97
CA PHE A 416 -2.06 -13.36 6.09
C PHE A 416 -1.24 -12.08 6.04
N THR A 417 -0.22 -12.04 6.88
CA THR A 417 0.86 -11.07 6.80
C THR A 417 2.19 -11.81 6.77
N VAL A 418 3.17 -11.30 6.09
CA VAL A 418 4.52 -11.83 6.09
C VAL A 418 5.52 -10.70 6.16
N ALA A 419 6.52 -10.87 6.99
CA ALA A 419 7.66 -9.98 7.01
C ALA A 419 8.94 -10.81 7.19
N LEU A 420 9.98 -10.46 6.43
CA LEU A 420 11.23 -11.18 6.35
C LEU A 420 12.39 -10.19 6.42
N ASN A 421 13.28 -10.38 7.37
CA ASN A 421 14.49 -9.60 7.50
C ASN A 421 15.63 -10.34 6.81
N PHE A 422 16.04 -9.92 5.62
CA PHE A 422 17.09 -10.59 4.87
C PHE A 422 18.44 -10.59 5.61
N ASN A 423 18.75 -9.56 6.38
CA ASN A 423 19.98 -9.49 7.18
C ASN A 423 20.09 -10.57 8.26
N SER A 424 18.97 -11.17 8.64
CA SER A 424 18.92 -12.22 9.66
C SER A 424 18.89 -13.62 9.04
N LEU A 425 18.93 -13.73 7.70
CA LEU A 425 18.98 -15.01 7.01
C LEU A 425 20.43 -15.42 6.83
N GLU A 426 20.72 -16.65 7.16
CA GLU A 426 21.97 -17.30 6.81
C GLU A 426 21.91 -17.75 5.34
N GLU A 427 23.08 -17.98 4.74
CA GLU A 427 23.21 -18.61 3.42
C GLU A 427 22.38 -19.89 3.35
N GLY A 428 21.68 -20.09 2.25
CA GLY A 428 20.76 -21.20 2.08
C GLY A 428 20.71 -21.70 0.65
N PRO A 429 19.94 -22.76 0.37
CA PRO A 429 19.95 -23.43 -0.94
C PRO A 429 19.45 -22.56 -2.10
N PHE A 430 18.79 -21.43 -1.85
CA PHE A 430 18.39 -20.48 -2.89
C PHE A 430 19.45 -19.44 -3.20
N PHE A 431 20.33 -19.16 -2.24
CA PHE A 431 21.40 -18.20 -2.39
C PHE A 431 22.66 -18.83 -1.81
N GLU A 432 23.65 -19.12 -2.66
CA GLU A 432 25.00 -19.49 -2.19
C GLU A 432 25.61 -18.33 -1.39
N THR A 433 25.27 -17.10 -1.79
CA THR A 433 25.46 -15.86 -1.04
C THR A 433 24.20 -15.02 -1.22
N LEU A 434 23.75 -14.32 -0.18
CA LEU A 434 22.68 -13.33 -0.34
C LEU A 434 23.16 -12.31 -1.39
N PRO A 435 22.38 -12.06 -2.47
CA PRO A 435 22.77 -11.04 -3.44
C PRO A 435 23.04 -9.71 -2.74
N ALA A 436 24.12 -9.02 -3.09
CA ALA A 436 24.44 -7.72 -2.48
C ALA A 436 23.29 -6.70 -2.61
N ALA A 437 22.46 -6.86 -3.64
CA ALA A 437 21.24 -6.07 -3.82
C ALA A 437 20.15 -6.32 -2.75
N LEU A 438 20.21 -7.46 -2.05
CA LEU A 438 19.29 -7.78 -0.93
C LEU A 438 19.95 -7.54 0.44
N ASP A 439 21.24 -7.19 0.47
CA ASP A 439 21.90 -6.79 1.70
C ASP A 439 21.19 -5.54 2.27
N HIS A 440 20.97 -5.57 3.58
CA HIS A 440 20.16 -4.55 4.25
C HIS A 440 18.72 -4.40 3.74
N SER A 441 18.13 -5.45 3.14
CA SER A 441 16.75 -5.45 2.65
C SER A 441 15.79 -6.15 3.60
N PHE A 442 14.52 -5.87 3.42
CA PHE A 442 13.42 -6.64 4.02
C PHE A 442 12.34 -6.93 2.97
N LEU A 443 11.55 -7.97 3.23
CA LEU A 443 10.31 -8.24 2.51
C LEU A 443 9.14 -8.02 3.47
N ALA A 444 8.13 -7.30 3.01
CA ALA A 444 6.87 -7.15 3.70
C ALA A 444 5.72 -7.42 2.74
N GLY A 445 4.71 -8.17 3.18
CA GLY A 445 3.57 -8.51 2.33
C GLY A 445 2.35 -8.96 3.12
N HIS A 446 1.21 -8.94 2.45
CA HIS A 446 -0.06 -9.38 3.01
C HIS A 446 -0.95 -10.05 1.96
N LEU A 447 -1.96 -10.78 2.41
CA LEU A 447 -2.90 -11.47 1.56
C LEU A 447 -4.29 -11.51 2.21
N GLU A 448 -5.29 -11.04 1.46
CA GLU A 448 -6.70 -11.10 1.81
C GLU A 448 -7.40 -12.18 0.96
N VAL A 449 -8.26 -12.96 1.58
CA VAL A 449 -9.05 -13.99 0.90
C VAL A 449 -10.50 -13.54 0.83
N ASN A 450 -11.06 -13.49 -0.38
CA ASN A 450 -12.45 -13.11 -0.59
C ASN A 450 -13.08 -14.00 -1.69
N ASN A 451 -14.16 -14.70 -1.34
CA ASN A 451 -14.98 -15.50 -2.28
C ASN A 451 -14.16 -16.44 -3.17
N GLY A 452 -13.21 -17.18 -2.61
CA GLY A 452 -12.41 -18.17 -3.36
C GLY A 452 -11.29 -17.56 -4.22
N ILE A 453 -11.02 -16.26 -4.08
CA ILE A 453 -9.89 -15.58 -4.69
C ILE A 453 -9.09 -14.92 -3.56
N ALA A 454 -7.81 -15.12 -3.56
CA ALA A 454 -6.92 -14.41 -2.67
C ALA A 454 -6.16 -13.32 -3.44
N TYR A 455 -6.11 -12.16 -2.84
CA TYR A 455 -5.38 -11.00 -3.32
C TYR A 455 -4.33 -10.64 -2.28
N GLY A 456 -3.16 -10.32 -2.67
CA GLY A 456 -2.17 -9.90 -1.71
C GLY A 456 -1.11 -9.00 -2.40
N ASN A 457 -0.23 -8.31 -1.73
CA ASN A 457 0.93 -7.64 -2.27
C ASN A 457 2.15 -7.84 -1.38
N ALA A 458 3.33 -7.69 -1.95
CA ALA A 458 4.55 -7.62 -1.18
C ALA A 458 5.54 -6.65 -1.81
N THR A 459 6.42 -6.18 -0.96
CA THR A 459 7.52 -5.31 -1.35
C THR A 459 8.81 -5.88 -0.80
N VAL A 460 9.82 -5.95 -1.64
CA VAL A 460 11.22 -6.13 -1.22
C VAL A 460 11.91 -4.79 -1.34
N GLN A 461 12.53 -4.34 -0.26
CA GLN A 461 13.13 -3.01 -0.20
C GLN A 461 14.43 -3.02 0.61
N GLN A 462 15.44 -2.23 0.17
CA GLN A 462 16.68 -2.02 0.92
C GLN A 462 16.44 -1.10 2.12
N ARG A 463 17.07 -1.45 3.28
CA ARG A 463 17.22 -0.51 4.40
C ARG A 463 18.29 0.52 4.04
N GLY A 464 18.01 1.77 4.20
CA GLY A 464 19.00 2.83 3.99
C GLY A 464 18.52 3.98 3.12
N GLU A 465 17.41 3.83 2.42
CA GLU A 465 16.56 4.94 2.05
C GLU A 465 15.31 4.82 2.93
N GLU A 466 15.05 5.79 3.79
CA GLU A 466 13.76 5.96 4.45
C GLU A 466 12.71 6.17 3.36
N VAL A 467 12.28 5.11 2.73
CA VAL A 467 11.06 5.14 1.98
C VAL A 467 9.97 4.92 2.99
N ALA A 468 9.29 5.98 3.35
CA ALA A 468 8.00 5.88 3.98
C ALA A 468 7.16 4.94 3.10
N ILE A 469 7.01 3.68 3.54
CA ILE A 469 6.02 2.79 2.94
C ILE A 469 4.70 3.44 3.35
N SER A 470 4.07 4.11 2.42
CA SER A 470 2.72 4.59 2.62
C SER A 470 1.84 3.35 2.75
N ALA A 471 1.61 2.93 3.98
CA ALA A 471 0.81 1.76 4.25
C ALA A 471 -0.62 2.06 3.81
N TYR A 472 -1.12 1.32 2.83
CA TYR A 472 -2.54 1.32 2.50
C TYR A 472 -3.34 0.98 3.76
N LEU A 473 -4.25 1.86 4.15
CA LEU A 473 -5.11 1.65 5.32
C LEU A 473 -6.47 1.11 4.91
N TRP A 474 -7.12 1.77 3.95
CA TRP A 474 -8.42 1.38 3.45
C TRP A 474 -8.76 2.06 2.11
N SER A 475 -9.75 1.53 1.40
CA SER A 475 -10.39 2.21 0.27
C SER A 475 -11.90 2.15 0.40
N HIS A 476 -12.54 3.18 -0.17
CA HIS A 476 -13.99 3.28 -0.29
C HIS A 476 -14.35 3.55 -1.75
N ALA A 477 -15.23 2.75 -2.33
CA ALA A 477 -15.69 2.93 -3.69
C ALA A 477 -16.93 3.81 -3.72
N LEU A 478 -16.86 4.94 -4.42
CA LEU A 478 -18.01 5.79 -4.72
C LEU A 478 -18.83 5.20 -5.88
N PRO A 479 -20.13 5.52 -5.96
CA PRO A 479 -20.97 5.08 -7.08
C PRO A 479 -20.52 5.62 -8.45
N GLN A 480 -19.94 6.81 -8.48
CA GLN A 480 -19.45 7.51 -9.68
C GLN A 480 -18.07 8.09 -9.42
N GLN A 481 -17.42 8.62 -10.46
CA GLN A 481 -16.12 9.26 -10.36
C GLN A 481 -16.16 10.46 -9.39
N ALA A 482 -15.15 10.60 -8.54
CA ALA A 482 -15.04 11.75 -7.67
C ALA A 482 -14.66 13.01 -8.46
N ILE A 483 -15.27 14.14 -8.08
CA ILE A 483 -15.04 15.45 -8.73
C ILE A 483 -14.57 16.52 -7.75
N SER A 484 -14.70 16.30 -6.43
CA SER A 484 -14.31 17.28 -5.42
C SER A 484 -13.92 16.60 -4.11
N GLY A 485 -12.90 17.12 -3.43
CA GLY A 485 -12.27 16.53 -2.27
C GLY A 485 -11.07 15.65 -2.65
N PRO A 486 -10.44 14.95 -1.69
CA PRO A 486 -10.92 14.73 -0.32
C PRO A 486 -10.75 15.97 0.58
N PHE A 487 -11.70 16.24 1.48
CA PHE A 487 -11.60 17.29 2.50
C PHE A 487 -11.59 16.64 3.89
N LEU A 488 -10.56 16.92 4.69
CA LEU A 488 -10.46 16.40 6.05
C LEU A 488 -11.22 17.31 7.04
N VAL A 489 -12.38 16.90 7.48
CA VAL A 489 -13.27 17.67 8.37
C VAL A 489 -13.31 17.07 9.79
N LYS A 490 -13.16 17.91 10.82
CA LYS A 490 -13.15 17.49 12.21
C LYS A 490 -14.57 17.09 12.66
N ASN A 491 -14.71 15.89 13.17
CA ASN A 491 -15.90 15.43 13.84
C ASN A 491 -15.83 15.76 15.33
N HIS A 492 -16.58 16.76 15.77
CA HIS A 492 -16.57 17.21 17.16
C HIS A 492 -17.18 16.19 18.14
N ARG A 493 -17.87 15.14 17.66
CA ARG A 493 -18.47 14.09 18.49
C ARG A 493 -17.49 12.97 18.82
N SER A 494 -16.71 12.52 17.83
CA SER A 494 -15.71 11.48 18.00
C SER A 494 -14.32 12.05 18.35
N GLY A 495 -14.06 13.31 18.02
CA GLY A 495 -12.73 13.93 18.08
C GLY A 495 -11.85 13.62 16.87
N MET A 496 -12.28 12.70 16.01
CA MET A 496 -11.59 12.27 14.80
C MET A 496 -11.79 13.26 13.64
N LYS A 497 -11.08 13.08 12.53
CA LYS A 497 -11.41 13.70 11.26
C LYS A 497 -12.13 12.71 10.35
N ASN A 498 -13.15 13.19 9.69
CA ASN A 498 -13.85 12.49 8.64
C ASN A 498 -13.42 13.00 7.28
N ILE A 499 -13.70 12.26 6.22
CA ILE A 499 -13.36 12.61 4.86
C ILE A 499 -14.64 12.94 4.11
N LEU A 500 -14.72 14.18 3.61
CA LEU A 500 -15.81 14.62 2.73
C LEU A 500 -15.33 14.52 1.29
N VAL A 501 -16.14 13.91 0.43
CA VAL A 501 -15.83 13.76 -1.00
C VAL A 501 -17.12 13.85 -1.80
N GLN A 502 -17.06 14.34 -3.04
CA GLN A 502 -18.22 14.46 -3.93
C GLN A 502 -17.98 13.73 -5.25
N ASP A 503 -18.98 13.00 -5.73
CA ASP A 503 -18.95 12.35 -7.03
C ASP A 503 -19.59 13.19 -8.16
N GLU A 504 -19.45 12.74 -9.41
CA GLU A 504 -19.98 13.44 -10.60
C GLU A 504 -21.50 13.50 -10.69
N SER A 505 -22.22 12.74 -9.87
CA SER A 505 -23.67 12.86 -9.71
C SER A 505 -24.08 13.94 -8.70
N ASN A 506 -23.11 14.73 -8.22
CA ASN A 506 -23.24 15.72 -7.15
C ASN A 506 -23.67 15.12 -5.81
N GLN A 507 -23.44 13.83 -5.58
CA GLN A 507 -23.58 13.21 -4.27
C GLN A 507 -22.34 13.51 -3.44
N CYS A 508 -22.53 14.08 -2.27
CA CYS A 508 -21.49 14.29 -1.27
C CYS A 508 -21.52 13.16 -0.25
N PHE A 509 -20.41 12.57 0.06
CA PHE A 509 -20.23 11.46 1.00
C PHE A 509 -19.38 11.90 2.15
N LEU A 510 -19.77 11.59 3.37
CA LEU A 510 -18.90 11.69 4.54
C LEU A 510 -18.47 10.28 4.95
N LEU A 511 -17.16 10.05 4.97
CA LEU A 511 -16.56 8.80 5.44
C LEU A 511 -15.94 9.02 6.82
N ASP A 512 -15.93 7.99 7.66
CA ASP A 512 -15.22 8.02 8.94
C ASP A 512 -13.70 7.80 8.74
N GLU A 513 -12.95 7.77 9.83
CA GLU A 513 -11.51 7.53 9.84
C GLU A 513 -11.09 6.15 9.31
N ASN A 514 -12.03 5.20 9.17
CA ASN A 514 -11.82 3.85 8.64
C ASN A 514 -12.40 3.67 7.23
N GLY A 515 -12.83 4.77 6.58
CA GLY A 515 -13.41 4.74 5.24
C GLY A 515 -14.86 4.24 5.18
N GLN A 516 -15.55 4.11 6.32
CA GLN A 516 -16.97 3.73 6.33
C GLN A 516 -17.85 4.94 6.06
N GLU A 517 -18.84 4.79 5.16
CA GLU A 517 -19.79 5.84 4.86
C GLU A 517 -20.67 6.13 6.09
N LEU A 518 -20.65 7.37 6.56
CA LEU A 518 -21.51 7.86 7.62
C LEU A 518 -22.85 8.35 7.08
N TRP A 519 -22.79 9.09 6.01
CA TRP A 519 -23.97 9.59 5.29
C TRP A 519 -23.62 10.09 3.89
N ARG A 520 -24.64 10.31 3.07
CA ARG A 520 -24.57 11.00 1.78
C ARG A 520 -25.61 12.08 1.67
N PHE A 521 -25.31 13.12 0.89
CA PHE A 521 -26.16 14.29 0.68
C PHE A 521 -26.10 14.75 -0.78
N SER A 522 -27.26 15.03 -1.41
CA SER A 522 -27.29 15.53 -2.78
C SER A 522 -27.12 17.02 -2.82
N LEU A 523 -26.14 17.49 -3.58
CA LEU A 523 -25.91 18.91 -3.84
C LEU A 523 -26.50 19.32 -5.19
N ASP A 524 -26.69 20.62 -5.40
CA ASP A 524 -27.14 21.25 -6.64
C ASP A 524 -26.05 21.38 -7.71
N GLY A 525 -24.76 21.27 -7.30
CA GLY A 525 -23.60 21.39 -8.17
C GLY A 525 -22.32 20.96 -7.49
N PRO A 526 -21.18 21.05 -8.18
CA PRO A 526 -19.88 20.72 -7.60
C PRO A 526 -19.47 21.72 -6.51
N ILE A 527 -18.84 21.21 -5.45
CA ILE A 527 -18.25 22.04 -4.39
C ILE A 527 -17.15 22.92 -5.01
N GLN A 528 -17.20 24.20 -4.72
CA GLN A 528 -16.26 25.21 -5.17
C GLN A 528 -15.29 25.55 -4.04
N GLY A 529 -13.98 25.42 -4.29
CA GLY A 529 -12.94 25.69 -3.29
C GLY A 529 -12.99 24.73 -2.10
N ASP A 530 -12.57 25.20 -0.93
CA ASP A 530 -12.42 24.40 0.28
C ASP A 530 -13.71 24.31 1.10
N VAL A 531 -13.84 23.22 1.86
CA VAL A 531 -14.86 23.04 2.90
C VAL A 531 -14.35 23.62 4.22
N GLN A 532 -14.99 24.68 4.68
CA GLN A 532 -14.60 25.39 5.91
C GLN A 532 -15.45 24.89 7.10
N GLN A 533 -14.92 24.93 8.32
CA GLN A 533 -15.69 24.56 9.52
C GLN A 533 -15.87 25.73 10.48
N ILE A 534 -17.07 25.90 11.00
CA ILE A 534 -17.42 26.93 12.00
C ILE A 534 -18.13 26.32 13.21
N ASP A 535 -17.99 26.95 14.36
CA ASP A 535 -18.83 26.71 15.56
C ASP A 535 -19.88 27.84 15.63
N MET A 536 -20.86 27.74 14.73
CA MET A 536 -21.93 28.75 14.55
C MET A 536 -22.68 29.05 15.85
N PHE A 537 -22.94 28.00 16.64
CA PHE A 537 -23.72 28.10 17.87
C PHE A 537 -22.87 28.32 19.12
N LYS A 538 -21.55 28.44 18.99
CA LYS A 538 -20.59 28.66 20.10
C LYS A 538 -20.66 27.60 21.19
N ASN A 539 -21.00 26.36 20.82
CA ASN A 539 -21.21 25.25 21.72
C ASN A 539 -20.23 24.08 21.49
N GLY A 540 -19.19 24.31 20.69
CA GLY A 540 -18.17 23.32 20.33
C GLY A 540 -18.59 22.36 19.22
N LYS A 541 -19.83 22.46 18.71
CA LYS A 541 -20.31 21.63 17.58
C LYS A 541 -20.02 22.34 16.27
N LEU A 542 -19.25 21.69 15.42
CA LEU A 542 -18.79 22.24 14.14
C LEU A 542 -19.79 21.97 13.03
N GLN A 543 -19.96 22.93 12.16
CA GLN A 543 -20.70 22.87 10.91
C GLN A 543 -19.75 23.07 9.74
N MET A 544 -20.02 22.41 8.62
CA MET A 544 -19.28 22.54 7.36
C MET A 544 -19.93 23.59 6.48
N VAL A 545 -19.17 24.59 6.08
CA VAL A 545 -19.61 25.68 5.20
C VAL A 545 -18.83 25.61 3.90
N PHE A 546 -19.54 25.57 2.79
CA PHE A 546 -18.97 25.55 1.45
C PHE A 546 -19.95 26.12 0.43
N ALA A 547 -19.47 26.50 -0.72
CA ALA A 547 -20.34 26.94 -1.82
C ALA A 547 -20.34 25.89 -2.94
N THR A 548 -21.49 25.75 -3.57
CA THR A 548 -21.61 25.26 -4.95
C THR A 548 -21.62 26.49 -5.90
N GLY A 549 -21.86 26.32 -7.19
CA GLY A 549 -21.88 27.48 -8.09
C GLY A 549 -22.81 28.59 -7.61
N ASP A 550 -24.07 28.24 -7.30
CA ASP A 550 -25.13 29.20 -7.03
C ASP A 550 -25.64 29.23 -5.59
N LEU A 551 -25.22 28.28 -4.76
CA LEU A 551 -25.66 28.14 -3.37
C LEU A 551 -24.51 28.14 -2.38
N LEU A 552 -24.76 28.75 -1.22
CA LEU A 552 -23.91 28.66 -0.04
C LEU A 552 -24.56 27.70 0.95
N HIS A 553 -23.89 26.58 1.25
CA HIS A 553 -24.38 25.53 2.13
C HIS A 553 -23.76 25.62 3.52
N CYS A 554 -24.50 25.14 4.52
CA CYS A 554 -24.01 24.91 5.87
C CYS A 554 -24.60 23.59 6.40
N LEU A 555 -23.78 22.54 6.47
CA LEU A 555 -24.20 21.21 6.94
C LEU A 555 -23.67 20.94 8.35
N ASP A 556 -24.47 20.30 9.19
CA ASP A 556 -23.97 19.73 10.44
C ASP A 556 -23.19 18.42 10.18
N ILE A 557 -22.51 17.90 11.19
CA ILE A 557 -21.70 16.66 11.07
C ILE A 557 -22.57 15.41 10.79
N LEU A 558 -23.88 15.50 10.89
CA LEU A 558 -24.83 14.43 10.56
C LEU A 558 -25.38 14.56 9.14
N GLY A 559 -24.88 15.51 8.32
CA GLY A 559 -25.32 15.71 6.94
C GLY A 559 -26.64 16.48 6.83
N ARG A 560 -27.06 17.22 7.85
CA ARG A 560 -28.29 17.98 7.82
C ARG A 560 -28.00 19.46 7.55
N GLU A 561 -28.79 20.05 6.67
CA GLU A 561 -28.72 21.49 6.40
C GLU A 561 -29.10 22.26 7.66
N VAL A 562 -28.34 23.30 7.98
CA VAL A 562 -28.55 24.18 9.12
C VAL A 562 -29.63 25.20 8.74
N GLU A 563 -30.50 25.59 9.69
CA GLU A 563 -31.55 26.61 9.48
C GLU A 563 -30.96 27.92 8.93
N GLY A 564 -31.54 28.46 7.88
CA GLY A 564 -31.08 29.61 7.14
C GLY A 564 -30.24 29.29 5.90
N PHE A 565 -29.89 28.03 5.70
CA PHE A 565 -29.20 27.53 4.52
C PHE A 565 -30.05 26.49 3.75
N PRO A 566 -29.78 26.25 2.45
CA PRO A 566 -28.79 26.95 1.63
C PRO A 566 -29.19 28.40 1.31
N VAL A 567 -28.19 29.26 1.12
CA VAL A 567 -28.40 30.67 0.70
C VAL A 567 -28.10 30.80 -0.79
N SER A 568 -29.08 31.36 -1.54
CA SER A 568 -28.86 31.67 -2.95
C SER A 568 -27.87 32.82 -3.11
N LEU A 569 -26.85 32.62 -3.91
CA LEU A 569 -25.86 33.63 -4.24
C LEU A 569 -26.37 34.55 -5.34
N PRO A 570 -26.10 35.87 -5.28
CA PRO A 570 -26.52 36.79 -6.33
C PRO A 570 -25.84 36.58 -7.68
N GLU A 571 -24.66 36.00 -7.67
CA GLU A 571 -23.83 35.62 -8.81
C GLU A 571 -23.10 34.32 -8.47
N ALA A 572 -22.91 33.45 -9.47
CA ALA A 572 -22.24 32.18 -9.27
C ALA A 572 -20.76 32.38 -8.85
N THR A 573 -20.27 31.55 -7.94
CA THR A 573 -18.87 31.51 -7.54
C THR A 573 -18.16 30.31 -8.14
N SER A 574 -16.86 30.46 -8.43
CA SER A 574 -15.93 29.38 -8.79
C SER A 574 -14.79 29.22 -7.79
N LEU A 575 -14.78 29.99 -6.71
CA LEU A 575 -13.68 30.07 -5.75
C LEU A 575 -14.07 29.61 -4.33
N GLY A 576 -15.34 29.27 -4.09
CA GLY A 576 -15.80 28.87 -2.77
C GLY A 576 -15.93 29.99 -1.75
N ALA A 577 -16.13 29.59 -0.50
CA ALA A 577 -16.33 30.51 0.62
C ALA A 577 -15.09 30.57 1.52
N THR A 578 -14.82 31.74 2.09
CA THR A 578 -13.77 31.96 3.09
C THR A 578 -14.40 32.41 4.40
N ILE A 579 -14.02 31.77 5.50
CA ILE A 579 -14.50 32.08 6.84
C ILE A 579 -13.54 33.03 7.57
N LEU A 580 -14.06 34.13 8.12
CA LEU A 580 -13.30 35.08 8.90
C LEU A 580 -13.84 35.20 10.33
N ASP A 581 -12.98 35.11 11.31
CA ASP A 581 -13.26 35.45 12.72
C ASP A 581 -12.37 36.60 13.16
N TYR A 582 -12.79 37.79 12.87
CA TYR A 582 -11.99 39.00 13.09
C TYR A 582 -11.55 39.21 14.56
N ASP A 583 -12.43 38.87 15.48
CA ASP A 583 -12.24 39.17 16.92
C ASP A 583 -11.96 37.89 17.73
N LYS A 584 -11.79 36.74 17.04
CA LYS A 584 -11.56 35.40 17.62
C LYS A 584 -12.61 35.02 18.69
N ASN A 585 -13.85 35.47 18.47
CA ASN A 585 -14.98 35.29 19.37
C ASN A 585 -16.13 34.46 18.77
N ARG A 586 -15.82 33.79 17.63
CA ARG A 586 -16.77 32.98 16.86
C ARG A 586 -17.98 33.77 16.29
N ASN A 587 -17.79 35.09 16.08
CA ASN A 587 -18.70 35.89 15.27
C ASN A 587 -18.19 35.89 13.82
N TYR A 588 -18.33 34.75 13.18
CA TYR A 588 -17.78 34.55 11.85
C TYR A 588 -18.42 35.44 10.79
N ARG A 589 -17.69 35.72 9.74
CA ARG A 589 -18.15 36.28 8.47
C ARG A 589 -17.81 35.31 7.38
N ILE A 590 -18.74 35.12 6.46
CA ILE A 590 -18.58 34.23 5.31
C ILE A 590 -18.40 35.12 4.09
N LEU A 591 -17.21 35.14 3.53
CA LEU A 591 -16.93 35.89 2.32
C LEU A 591 -17.01 34.98 1.11
N VAL A 592 -17.78 35.38 0.11
CA VAL A 592 -17.95 34.63 -1.14
C VAL A 592 -17.60 35.54 -2.32
N PRO A 593 -16.48 35.27 -3.02
CA PRO A 593 -16.14 35.96 -4.26
C PRO A 593 -16.99 35.44 -5.41
N ALA A 594 -17.55 36.35 -6.21
CA ALA A 594 -18.26 36.00 -7.43
C ALA A 594 -17.99 37.07 -8.51
N GLY A 595 -17.31 36.67 -9.58
CA GLY A 595 -16.83 37.59 -10.60
C GLY A 595 -15.88 38.66 -10.02
N ALA A 596 -16.24 39.94 -10.17
CA ALA A 596 -15.52 41.08 -9.61
C ALA A 596 -16.05 41.53 -8.24
N LYS A 597 -17.01 40.82 -7.67
CA LYS A 597 -17.67 41.17 -6.41
C LYS A 597 -17.27 40.27 -5.28
N LEU A 598 -17.24 40.84 -4.06
CA LEU A 598 -17.05 40.07 -2.83
C LEU A 598 -18.26 40.24 -1.93
N TYR A 599 -19.02 39.19 -1.74
CA TYR A 599 -20.20 39.18 -0.85
C TYR A 599 -19.80 38.80 0.56
N ASN A 600 -20.52 39.34 1.55
CA ASN A 600 -20.26 39.07 2.96
C ASN A 600 -21.57 38.66 3.65
N TYR A 601 -21.56 37.48 4.26
CA TYR A 601 -22.70 36.92 4.97
C TYR A 601 -22.40 36.74 6.46
N SER A 602 -23.46 36.79 7.28
CA SER A 602 -23.42 36.34 8.67
C SER A 602 -23.47 34.80 8.75
N VAL A 603 -23.25 34.24 9.92
CA VAL A 603 -23.38 32.80 10.16
C VAL A 603 -24.83 32.31 9.98
N GLU A 604 -25.81 33.20 10.10
CA GLU A 604 -27.25 32.89 9.83
C GLU A 604 -27.62 32.99 8.34
N GLY A 605 -26.63 33.13 7.46
CA GLY A 605 -26.82 33.23 6.01
C GLY A 605 -27.34 34.58 5.54
N GLN A 606 -27.36 35.62 6.39
CA GLN A 606 -27.84 36.94 6.03
C GLN A 606 -26.72 37.83 5.46
N ARG A 607 -27.04 38.53 4.38
CA ARG A 607 -26.10 39.49 3.80
C ARG A 607 -25.82 40.65 4.75
N ILE A 608 -24.54 41.01 4.91
CA ILE A 608 -24.13 42.08 5.82
C ILE A 608 -24.36 43.47 5.20
N ASP A 609 -25.16 44.26 5.86
CA ASP A 609 -25.41 45.63 5.46
C ASP A 609 -24.17 46.51 5.58
N GLY A 610 -24.00 47.43 4.61
CA GLY A 610 -22.89 48.40 4.58
C GLY A 610 -21.52 47.82 4.16
N TRP A 611 -21.46 46.53 3.78
CA TRP A 611 -20.29 45.95 3.13
C TRP A 611 -20.19 46.42 1.69
N LYS A 612 -18.99 46.85 1.26
CA LYS A 612 -18.71 47.25 -0.13
C LYS A 612 -18.38 46.00 -0.98
N THR A 613 -19.35 45.56 -1.79
CA THR A 613 -19.18 44.39 -2.64
C THR A 613 -18.32 44.63 -3.87
N ASP A 614 -18.31 45.83 -4.40
CA ASP A 614 -17.55 46.21 -5.63
C ASP A 614 -16.12 46.68 -5.29
N ALA A 615 -15.40 45.81 -4.55
CA ALA A 615 -14.09 46.16 -4.03
C ALA A 615 -12.94 45.85 -5.00
N ALA A 616 -13.18 44.98 -6.01
CA ALA A 616 -12.18 44.58 -6.97
C ALA A 616 -12.23 45.40 -8.26
N SER A 617 -11.09 45.66 -8.88
CA SER A 617 -10.98 46.31 -10.18
C SER A 617 -11.09 45.33 -11.37
N GLY A 618 -11.28 44.05 -11.13
CA GLY A 618 -11.39 42.98 -12.10
C GLY A 618 -11.93 41.69 -11.48
N ILE A 619 -11.98 40.64 -12.23
CA ILE A 619 -12.41 39.33 -11.75
C ILE A 619 -11.48 38.88 -10.62
N ILE A 620 -12.07 38.44 -9.53
CA ILE A 620 -11.33 37.87 -8.38
C ILE A 620 -10.87 36.47 -8.79
N THR A 621 -9.57 36.18 -8.61
CA THR A 621 -8.91 34.96 -9.08
C THR A 621 -8.52 33.99 -7.96
N GLN A 622 -8.72 34.40 -6.72
CA GLN A 622 -8.28 33.64 -5.55
C GLN A 622 -9.26 33.86 -4.39
N SER A 623 -9.45 32.82 -3.56
CA SER A 623 -10.19 32.96 -2.30
C SER A 623 -9.59 34.05 -1.41
N PRO A 624 -10.41 34.88 -0.74
CA PRO A 624 -9.91 35.96 0.10
C PRO A 624 -9.00 35.49 1.21
N LEU A 625 -7.90 36.22 1.47
CA LEU A 625 -7.00 35.95 2.60
C LEU A 625 -7.26 36.94 3.73
N LEU A 626 -7.23 36.49 4.98
CA LEU A 626 -7.24 37.34 6.16
C LEU A 626 -5.84 37.46 6.76
N PHE A 627 -5.40 38.66 6.96
CA PHE A 627 -4.18 38.95 7.69
C PHE A 627 -4.46 39.96 8.80
N GLN A 628 -3.91 39.70 9.99
CA GLN A 628 -4.05 40.60 11.15
C GLN A 628 -2.69 41.10 11.61
N ARG A 629 -2.55 42.41 11.78
CA ARG A 629 -1.33 43.05 12.30
C ARG A 629 -1.63 44.30 13.09
N ASN A 630 -1.01 44.40 14.26
CA ASN A 630 -1.14 45.59 15.14
C ASN A 630 -2.62 45.95 15.42
N GLY A 631 -3.46 44.95 15.67
CA GLY A 631 -4.88 45.12 15.94
C GLY A 631 -5.75 45.56 14.74
N LYS A 632 -5.20 45.55 13.53
CA LYS A 632 -5.92 45.84 12.29
C LYS A 632 -6.07 44.62 11.43
N ASP A 633 -7.24 44.49 10.81
CA ASP A 633 -7.52 43.43 9.85
C ASP A 633 -7.31 43.89 8.42
N TYR A 634 -6.77 43.00 7.62
CA TYR A 634 -6.55 43.19 6.20
C TYR A 634 -7.16 42.03 5.45
N VAL A 635 -8.20 42.28 4.67
CA VAL A 635 -8.81 41.31 3.77
C VAL A 635 -8.19 41.53 2.39
N ILE A 636 -7.52 40.50 1.88
CA ILE A 636 -6.83 40.59 0.61
C ILE A 636 -7.65 39.83 -0.41
N ILE A 637 -7.97 40.45 -1.51
CA ILE A 637 -8.61 39.85 -2.69
C ILE A 637 -7.70 40.07 -3.90
N SER A 638 -7.58 39.09 -4.73
CA SER A 638 -6.64 39.04 -5.84
C SER A 638 -7.34 39.13 -7.17
N THR A 639 -6.78 39.90 -8.08
CA THR A 639 -7.13 39.90 -9.50
C THR A 639 -5.88 39.58 -10.32
N LEU A 640 -6.00 39.32 -11.61
CA LEU A 640 -4.85 39.04 -12.46
C LEU A 640 -3.75 40.12 -12.38
N GLU A 641 -4.11 41.38 -12.20
CA GLU A 641 -3.17 42.50 -12.25
C GLU A 641 -2.87 43.09 -10.88
N ARG A 642 -3.66 42.82 -9.86
CA ARG A 642 -3.57 43.58 -8.58
C ARG A 642 -4.11 42.73 -7.41
N ALA A 643 -3.47 42.93 -6.25
CA ALA A 643 -4.06 42.53 -4.97
C ALA A 643 -4.69 43.75 -4.29
N HIS A 644 -5.97 43.67 -3.93
CA HIS A 644 -6.67 44.69 -3.17
C HIS A 644 -6.59 44.37 -1.68
N VAL A 645 -6.18 45.33 -0.87
CA VAL A 645 -6.05 45.16 0.56
C VAL A 645 -7.13 46.00 1.27
N LEU A 646 -8.13 45.30 1.80
CA LEU A 646 -9.37 45.91 2.31
C LEU A 646 -9.42 45.93 3.84
N ASN A 647 -10.30 46.74 4.37
CA ASN A 647 -10.68 46.77 5.78
C ASN A 647 -11.96 45.89 6.02
N ARG A 648 -12.44 45.82 7.28
CA ARG A 648 -13.64 45.09 7.70
C ARG A 648 -14.96 45.57 7.02
N ARG A 649 -14.94 46.66 6.25
CA ARG A 649 -16.08 47.22 5.52
C ARG A 649 -16.00 47.02 4.01
N GLY A 650 -14.95 46.32 3.55
CA GLY A 650 -14.70 46.17 2.12
C GLY A 650 -14.09 47.44 1.47
N GLU A 651 -13.60 48.38 2.26
CA GLU A 651 -12.97 49.60 1.75
C GLU A 651 -11.45 49.36 1.62
N GLU A 652 -10.87 49.93 0.57
CA GLU A 652 -9.42 49.86 0.35
C GLU A 652 -8.67 50.48 1.54
N ARG A 653 -7.84 49.71 2.20
CA ARG A 653 -6.99 50.10 3.34
C ARG A 653 -5.59 50.47 2.92
N VAL A 654 -5.05 49.70 1.97
CA VAL A 654 -3.71 49.95 1.40
C VAL A 654 -3.88 50.11 -0.09
N LYS A 655 -3.39 51.22 -0.62
CA LYS A 655 -3.40 51.46 -2.06
C LYS A 655 -2.25 50.68 -2.70
N THR A 656 -2.56 49.72 -3.50
CA THR A 656 -1.62 48.88 -4.24
C THR A 656 -1.55 49.32 -5.70
N SER A 657 -0.50 48.97 -6.39
CA SER A 657 -0.31 49.27 -7.80
C SER A 657 -0.75 48.12 -8.71
N THR A 658 -1.10 48.45 -9.94
CA THR A 658 -1.30 47.43 -10.99
C THR A 658 0.05 46.92 -11.46
N LEU A 659 0.15 45.62 -11.68
CA LEU A 659 1.35 44.93 -12.17
C LEU A 659 1.03 44.13 -13.43
N THR A 660 2.05 43.56 -14.06
CA THR A 660 1.87 42.62 -15.17
C THR A 660 0.95 41.49 -14.70
N ALA A 661 -0.04 41.19 -15.52
CA ALA A 661 -1.03 40.11 -15.20
C ALA A 661 -0.33 38.78 -14.98
N ALA A 662 -0.79 38.04 -13.98
CA ALA A 662 -0.33 36.66 -13.71
C ALA A 662 -1.42 35.86 -12.98
N ASN A 663 -1.50 34.59 -13.27
CA ASN A 663 -2.48 33.67 -12.68
C ASN A 663 -2.07 33.16 -11.29
N ASN A 664 -0.80 33.25 -10.95
CA ASN A 664 -0.31 32.74 -9.68
C ASN A 664 -0.93 33.47 -8.47
N PRO A 665 -1.23 32.73 -7.38
CA PRO A 665 -1.89 33.29 -6.22
C PRO A 665 -0.97 34.27 -5.47
N TRP A 666 -1.58 35.35 -4.94
CA TRP A 666 -0.92 36.23 -3.98
C TRP A 666 -0.83 35.56 -2.61
N ILE A 667 0.32 35.64 -1.99
CA ILE A 667 0.55 35.15 -0.62
C ILE A 667 0.98 36.31 0.28
N VAL A 668 0.70 36.20 1.58
CA VAL A 668 1.13 37.21 2.57
C VAL A 668 2.49 36.81 3.13
N ILE A 669 3.46 37.70 3.03
CA ILE A 669 4.75 37.56 3.68
C ILE A 669 4.79 38.49 4.91
N GLY A 670 4.86 37.90 6.10
CA GLY A 670 5.06 38.62 7.34
C GLY A 670 6.43 39.29 7.35
N GLY A 671 6.51 40.51 7.94
CA GLY A 671 7.77 41.23 8.02
C GLY A 671 7.57 42.70 8.38
N ASN A 672 8.60 43.49 8.27
CA ASN A 672 8.51 44.95 8.43
C ASN A 672 9.26 45.66 7.27
N PRO A 673 8.56 46.18 6.26
CA PRO A 673 7.10 46.15 6.10
C PRO A 673 6.51 44.79 5.75
N THR A 674 5.21 44.59 6.01
CA THR A 674 4.46 43.41 5.51
C THR A 674 4.31 43.58 4.00
N SER A 675 4.40 42.47 3.27
CA SER A 675 4.19 42.41 1.83
C SER A 675 3.21 41.32 1.43
N ILE A 676 2.65 41.49 0.27
CA ILE A 676 1.95 40.43 -0.48
C ILE A 676 2.74 40.19 -1.75
N THR A 677 2.95 38.93 -2.07
CA THR A 677 3.89 38.49 -3.10
C THR A 677 3.27 37.42 -3.96
N ARG A 678 3.62 37.37 -5.24
CA ARG A 678 3.32 36.27 -6.14
C ARG A 678 4.46 36.06 -7.13
N VAL A 679 4.43 34.95 -7.87
CA VAL A 679 5.28 34.74 -9.04
C VAL A 679 4.55 35.26 -10.27
N GLY A 680 5.24 36.07 -11.10
CA GLY A 680 4.75 36.54 -12.39
C GLY A 680 4.84 35.49 -13.49
N GLU A 681 4.33 35.78 -14.67
CA GLU A 681 4.30 34.84 -15.83
C GLU A 681 5.72 34.53 -16.39
N GLU A 682 6.69 35.40 -16.16
CA GLU A 682 8.08 35.23 -16.60
C GLU A 682 8.98 34.65 -15.47
N GLY A 683 8.36 34.19 -14.36
CA GLY A 683 9.08 33.63 -13.21
C GLY A 683 9.67 34.71 -12.25
N GLU A 684 9.38 35.95 -12.46
CA GLU A 684 9.79 37.02 -11.56
C GLU A 684 8.91 37.05 -10.30
N ILE A 685 9.44 37.56 -9.17
CA ILE A 685 8.66 37.76 -7.95
C ILE A 685 8.11 39.20 -7.91
N GLN A 686 6.79 39.29 -7.99
CA GLN A 686 6.06 40.55 -7.86
C GLN A 686 5.70 40.80 -6.38
N GLU A 687 6.25 41.85 -5.76
CA GLU A 687 5.99 42.19 -4.37
C GLU A 687 5.26 43.54 -4.27
N GLN A 688 4.16 43.57 -3.49
CA GLN A 688 3.46 44.79 -3.09
C GLN A 688 3.54 44.96 -1.56
N ARG A 689 4.14 46.01 -1.09
CA ARG A 689 4.30 46.28 0.34
C ARG A 689 3.15 47.12 0.90
N PHE A 690 2.88 46.98 2.19
CA PHE A 690 1.79 47.70 2.86
C PHE A 690 2.13 49.20 3.10
N ASP A 691 3.32 49.65 2.75
CA ASP A 691 3.70 51.07 2.66
C ASP A 691 3.37 51.68 1.29
N GLY A 692 2.85 50.89 0.37
CA GLY A 692 2.46 51.30 -0.99
C GLY A 692 3.55 51.10 -2.03
N THR A 693 4.74 50.62 -1.64
CA THR A 693 5.82 50.36 -2.60
C THR A 693 5.63 49.03 -3.31
N THR A 694 6.10 48.96 -4.54
CA THR A 694 6.07 47.77 -5.38
C THR A 694 7.48 47.43 -5.84
N THR A 695 7.84 46.18 -5.84
CA THR A 695 9.16 45.69 -6.26
C THR A 695 8.99 44.47 -7.15
N ILE A 696 9.80 44.34 -8.18
CA ILE A 696 9.95 43.14 -9.00
C ILE A 696 11.35 42.59 -8.70
N LEU A 697 11.42 41.32 -8.32
CA LEU A 697 12.66 40.67 -7.95
C LEU A 697 12.89 39.48 -8.88
N GLU A 698 14.14 39.30 -9.30
CA GLU A 698 14.58 38.07 -9.97
C GLU A 698 14.78 36.97 -8.93
N HIS A 699 14.61 35.73 -9.35
CA HIS A 699 14.85 34.53 -8.56
C HIS A 699 15.91 33.66 -9.25
N ASP A 700 16.67 32.91 -8.48
CA ASP A 700 17.76 32.05 -8.99
C ASP A 700 17.29 30.68 -9.53
N LEU A 701 16.05 30.26 -9.22
CA LEU A 701 15.44 29.13 -9.88
C LEU A 701 14.97 29.54 -11.29
N ASN A 702 15.35 28.76 -12.28
CA ASN A 702 14.88 28.93 -13.65
C ASN A 702 13.39 28.56 -13.75
N ASN A 703 12.62 29.29 -14.53
CA ASN A 703 11.20 29.04 -14.76
C ASN A 703 10.41 28.88 -13.44
N LEU A 704 10.57 29.81 -12.50
CA LEU A 704 9.84 29.79 -11.25
C LEU A 704 8.33 29.79 -11.51
N GLN A 705 7.62 28.75 -11.08
CA GLN A 705 6.20 28.55 -11.29
C GLN A 705 5.34 29.02 -10.10
N GLY A 706 5.89 28.95 -8.89
CA GLY A 706 5.13 29.35 -7.73
C GLY A 706 5.94 29.45 -6.45
N MET A 707 5.27 29.96 -5.41
CA MET A 707 5.85 30.11 -4.08
C MET A 707 4.79 30.01 -2.98
N LYS A 708 5.20 29.59 -1.78
CA LYS A 708 4.34 29.53 -0.58
C LYS A 708 5.15 29.93 0.66
N ALA A 709 4.54 30.69 1.57
CA ALA A 709 5.12 30.99 2.86
C ALA A 709 4.75 29.89 3.86
N MET A 710 5.74 29.29 4.48
CA MET A 710 5.58 28.28 5.53
C MET A 710 6.06 28.83 6.87
N SER A 711 5.65 28.23 7.98
CA SER A 711 6.10 28.65 9.33
C SER A 711 7.60 28.43 9.56
N TYR A 712 8.22 27.62 8.72
CA TYR A 712 9.63 27.20 8.80
C TYR A 712 10.47 27.64 7.59
N GLY A 713 9.93 28.44 6.67
CA GLY A 713 10.67 28.95 5.52
C GLY A 713 9.79 29.40 4.37
N LYS A 714 10.41 29.66 3.24
CA LYS A 714 9.73 29.97 1.99
C LYS A 714 9.95 28.83 1.01
N LEU A 715 8.87 28.33 0.47
CA LEU A 715 8.85 27.28 -0.52
C LEU A 715 8.74 27.90 -1.91
N TYR A 716 9.55 27.42 -2.83
CA TYR A 716 9.56 27.82 -4.23
C TYR A 716 9.54 26.57 -5.10
N TRP A 717 8.92 26.62 -6.24
CA TRP A 717 8.97 25.52 -7.21
C TRP A 717 9.05 26.02 -8.65
N SER A 718 9.81 25.30 -9.45
CA SER A 718 9.99 25.48 -10.90
C SER A 718 9.30 24.35 -11.67
N ASP A 719 9.66 24.17 -12.93
CA ASP A 719 9.13 23.08 -13.75
C ASP A 719 9.46 21.68 -13.16
N ASP A 720 10.66 21.51 -12.59
CA ASP A 720 11.19 20.21 -12.18
C ASP A 720 11.87 20.23 -10.80
N GLU A 721 11.76 21.33 -10.05
CA GLU A 721 12.50 21.50 -8.80
C GLU A 721 11.63 22.16 -7.73
N VAL A 722 11.70 21.65 -6.51
CA VAL A 722 11.10 22.24 -5.31
C VAL A 722 12.20 22.64 -4.34
N SER A 723 12.24 23.92 -3.91
CA SER A 723 13.25 24.48 -3.00
C SER A 723 12.60 25.09 -1.77
N LEU A 724 12.87 24.51 -0.60
CA LEU A 724 12.49 25.06 0.70
C LEU A 724 13.66 25.87 1.28
N ARG A 725 13.48 27.17 1.47
CA ARG A 725 14.50 28.08 2.00
C ARG A 725 14.13 28.57 3.39
N GLY A 726 14.82 28.05 4.38
CA GLY A 726 14.78 28.50 5.76
C GLY A 726 15.71 29.69 6.02
N GLU A 727 15.88 30.09 7.28
CA GLU A 727 16.83 31.16 7.66
C GLU A 727 18.29 30.71 7.49
N THR A 728 18.61 29.45 7.70
CA THR A 728 19.98 28.91 7.73
C THR A 728 20.21 27.72 6.80
N SER A 729 19.18 27.20 6.18
CA SER A 729 19.24 26.01 5.32
C SER A 729 18.39 26.18 4.07
N THR A 730 18.83 25.54 3.00
CA THR A 730 18.05 25.38 1.77
C THR A 730 18.03 23.90 1.42
N ASN A 731 16.84 23.35 1.28
CA ASN A 731 16.63 21.99 0.81
C ASN A 731 16.03 22.06 -0.58
N THR A 732 16.56 21.29 -1.51
CA THR A 732 16.11 21.25 -2.88
C THR A 732 15.88 19.82 -3.30
N ILE A 733 14.74 19.56 -3.92
CA ILE A 733 14.30 18.24 -4.40
C ILE A 733 13.99 18.37 -5.87
N SER A 734 14.58 17.52 -6.71
CA SER A 734 14.38 17.51 -8.16
C SER A 734 13.47 16.37 -8.57
N PHE A 735 12.69 16.57 -9.61
CA PHE A 735 11.72 15.63 -10.15
C PHE A 735 12.05 15.33 -11.62
N GLU A 736 11.75 14.13 -12.07
CA GLU A 736 11.98 13.73 -13.47
C GLU A 736 10.91 14.29 -14.42
N GLN A 737 9.70 14.51 -13.91
CA GLN A 737 8.57 15.07 -14.62
C GLN A 737 8.32 16.52 -14.22
N ASN A 738 7.70 17.28 -15.13
CA ASN A 738 7.37 18.66 -14.87
C ASN A 738 6.25 18.78 -13.82
N ILE A 739 6.44 19.70 -12.87
CA ILE A 739 5.48 20.00 -11.80
C ILE A 739 4.33 20.83 -12.36
N ALA A 740 3.11 20.34 -12.26
CA ALA A 740 1.90 21.06 -12.64
C ALA A 740 1.39 21.96 -11.51
N ARG A 741 1.39 21.43 -10.27
CA ARG A 741 1.01 22.16 -9.06
C ARG A 741 1.59 21.50 -7.82
N MET A 742 1.61 22.23 -6.73
CA MET A 742 2.06 21.67 -5.46
C MET A 742 1.25 22.20 -4.27
N GLU A 743 1.14 21.35 -3.26
CA GLU A 743 0.58 21.67 -1.95
C GLU A 743 1.59 21.36 -0.87
N ALA A 744 1.59 22.14 0.20
CA ALA A 744 2.49 21.92 1.32
C ALA A 744 1.73 22.07 2.65
N TYR A 745 1.97 21.12 3.53
CA TYR A 745 1.27 20.97 4.80
C TYR A 745 2.15 21.39 5.99
N PRO A 746 1.56 21.78 7.13
CA PRO A 746 2.30 22.30 8.29
C PRO A 746 3.37 21.35 8.84
N GLY A 747 3.20 20.05 8.71
CA GLY A 747 4.16 19.02 9.12
C GLY A 747 5.46 19.00 8.31
N GLY A 748 5.43 19.55 7.12
CA GLY A 748 6.53 19.50 6.15
C GLY A 748 6.25 18.60 4.96
N THR A 749 5.15 17.89 4.94
CA THR A 749 4.73 17.07 3.81
C THR A 749 4.40 17.96 2.61
N GLY A 750 5.02 17.66 1.47
CA GLY A 750 4.70 18.21 0.17
C GLY A 750 3.95 17.20 -0.68
N ILE A 751 2.89 17.66 -1.33
CA ILE A 751 2.16 16.90 -2.36
C ILE A 751 2.38 17.62 -3.68
N ILE A 752 3.02 16.97 -4.60
CA ILE A 752 3.39 17.52 -5.90
C ILE A 752 2.64 16.73 -6.97
N TYR A 753 1.96 17.45 -7.84
CA TYR A 753 1.26 16.87 -8.99
C TYR A 753 2.07 17.18 -10.22
N ASP A 754 2.45 16.16 -10.97
CA ASP A 754 3.16 16.35 -12.23
C ASP A 754 2.20 16.58 -13.42
N THR A 755 2.77 16.86 -14.56
CA THR A 755 2.01 17.12 -15.79
C THR A 755 1.43 15.84 -16.42
N GLU A 756 1.84 14.66 -15.95
CA GLU A 756 1.34 13.35 -16.40
C GLU A 756 0.17 12.85 -15.54
N GLY A 757 -0.15 13.57 -14.45
CA GLY A 757 -1.26 13.26 -13.54
C GLY A 757 -0.86 12.34 -12.39
N THR A 758 0.45 12.24 -12.10
CA THR A 758 0.97 11.47 -10.98
C THR A 758 1.13 12.36 -9.74
N ILE A 759 0.95 11.79 -8.57
CA ILE A 759 1.09 12.48 -7.28
C ILE A 759 2.38 12.01 -6.61
N HIS A 760 3.27 12.96 -6.34
CA HIS A 760 4.52 12.73 -5.62
C HIS A 760 4.40 13.31 -4.22
N VAL A 761 4.72 12.52 -3.21
CA VAL A 761 4.67 12.93 -1.80
C VAL A 761 6.05 12.83 -1.18
N THR A 762 6.48 13.89 -0.50
CA THR A 762 7.82 13.96 0.09
C THR A 762 7.84 14.83 1.34
N GLN A 763 8.89 14.71 2.17
CA GLN A 763 9.15 15.58 3.32
C GLN A 763 10.06 16.74 2.93
N LEU A 764 9.48 17.91 2.77
CA LEU A 764 10.17 19.12 2.29
C LEU A 764 11.31 19.62 3.19
N LYS A 765 11.31 19.24 4.46
CA LYS A 765 12.33 19.62 5.45
C LYS A 765 13.59 18.77 5.40
N ASP A 766 13.51 17.63 4.76
CA ASP A 766 14.60 16.69 4.64
C ASP A 766 15.23 16.79 3.25
N ALA A 767 16.53 17.02 3.19
CA ALA A 767 17.26 17.16 1.93
C ALA A 767 17.41 15.80 1.20
N ASP A 768 17.38 14.72 1.98
CA ASP A 768 17.48 13.34 1.49
C ASP A 768 16.12 12.63 1.48
N ALA A 769 15.02 13.42 1.55
CA ALA A 769 13.66 12.86 1.62
C ALA A 769 13.32 12.05 0.37
N THR A 770 12.77 10.88 0.61
CA THR A 770 12.23 10.04 -0.46
C THR A 770 10.98 10.64 -1.06
N ILE A 771 10.82 10.42 -2.36
CA ILE A 771 9.60 10.75 -3.10
C ILE A 771 8.79 9.47 -3.23
N THR A 772 7.59 9.46 -2.63
CA THR A 772 6.64 8.37 -2.82
C THR A 772 5.65 8.75 -3.90
N VAL A 773 5.41 7.86 -4.84
CA VAL A 773 4.60 8.11 -6.03
C VAL A 773 3.26 7.40 -5.90
N PHE A 774 2.18 8.12 -6.24
CA PHE A 774 0.81 7.61 -6.22
C PHE A 774 0.10 7.98 -7.52
N GLU A 775 -0.85 7.16 -7.90
CA GLU A 775 -1.82 7.50 -8.94
C GLU A 775 -3.06 8.12 -8.30
N GLY A 776 -3.56 9.20 -8.87
CA GLY A 776 -4.77 9.86 -8.40
C GLY A 776 -4.95 11.25 -8.98
N SER A 777 -6.11 11.83 -8.77
CA SER A 777 -6.44 13.17 -9.27
C SER A 777 -6.28 14.25 -8.19
N GLU A 778 -6.56 13.91 -6.94
CA GLU A 778 -6.53 14.82 -5.80
C GLU A 778 -6.08 14.06 -4.54
N ALA A 779 -5.39 14.77 -3.64
CA ALA A 779 -4.95 14.20 -2.38
C ALA A 779 -4.92 15.24 -1.26
N GLU A 780 -5.14 14.80 -0.02
CA GLU A 780 -5.00 15.64 1.18
C GLU A 780 -4.22 14.90 2.26
N ALA A 781 -3.21 15.54 2.85
CA ALA A 781 -2.42 15.01 3.93
C ALA A 781 -2.90 15.53 5.30
N GLY A 782 -2.91 14.65 6.30
CA GLY A 782 -3.33 15.05 7.63
C GLY A 782 -3.28 13.90 8.65
N ARG A 783 -3.97 14.06 9.77
CA ARG A 783 -4.18 13.00 10.76
C ARG A 783 -5.67 12.78 10.91
N LEU A 784 -6.14 11.54 10.78
CA LEU A 784 -7.56 11.20 10.98
C LEU A 784 -7.90 11.09 12.47
N THR A 785 -6.96 10.64 13.28
CA THR A 785 -7.12 10.58 14.74
C THR A 785 -6.16 11.55 15.44
N PRO A 786 -6.48 12.04 16.66
CA PRO A 786 -5.65 13.03 17.36
C PRO A 786 -4.22 12.56 17.64
N THR A 787 -4.04 11.26 17.88
CA THR A 787 -2.76 10.63 18.24
C THR A 787 -2.24 9.69 17.14
N GLY A 788 -2.98 9.52 16.05
CA GLY A 788 -2.60 8.64 14.94
C GLY A 788 -1.46 9.19 14.10
N ALA A 789 -0.85 8.33 13.32
CA ALA A 789 0.14 8.71 12.33
C ALA A 789 -0.46 9.66 11.27
N PRO A 790 0.38 10.45 10.58
CA PRO A 790 -0.05 11.21 9.42
C PRO A 790 -0.57 10.26 8.33
N VAL A 791 -1.58 10.69 7.60
CA VAL A 791 -2.14 9.94 6.48
C VAL A 791 -2.22 10.80 5.23
N LEU A 792 -2.24 10.13 4.10
CA LEU A 792 -2.57 10.67 2.79
C LEU A 792 -3.89 10.06 2.33
N VAL A 793 -4.87 10.89 2.05
CA VAL A 793 -6.13 10.44 1.43
C VAL A 793 -6.10 10.86 -0.03
N ILE A 794 -6.25 9.91 -0.94
CA ILE A 794 -6.17 10.11 -2.40
C ILE A 794 -7.51 9.76 -3.03
N VAL A 795 -7.87 10.50 -4.05
CA VAL A 795 -8.97 10.16 -4.97
C VAL A 795 -8.38 9.59 -6.26
N GLN A 796 -8.76 8.37 -6.59
CA GLN A 796 -8.40 7.69 -7.82
C GLN A 796 -9.66 7.20 -8.54
N GLY A 797 -10.08 7.93 -9.57
CA GLY A 797 -11.34 7.65 -10.26
C GLY A 797 -12.54 7.71 -9.32
N ASN A 798 -13.19 6.57 -9.08
CA ASN A 798 -14.29 6.45 -8.12
C ASN A 798 -13.85 5.90 -6.74
N ALA A 799 -12.57 5.72 -6.50
CA ALA A 799 -12.07 5.23 -5.23
C ALA A 799 -11.49 6.38 -4.38
N VAL A 800 -11.81 6.37 -3.08
CA VAL A 800 -11.16 7.16 -2.05
C VAL A 800 -10.24 6.21 -1.29
N ILE A 801 -8.95 6.47 -1.31
CA ILE A 801 -7.93 5.57 -0.77
C ILE A 801 -7.15 6.29 0.31
N CYS A 802 -6.95 5.67 1.45
CA CYS A 802 -6.17 6.21 2.55
C CYS A 802 -4.89 5.42 2.74
N TYR A 803 -3.79 6.14 2.83
CA TYR A 803 -2.46 5.60 3.11
C TYR A 803 -1.91 6.24 4.38
N GLN A 804 -1.13 5.51 5.14
CA GLN A 804 -0.29 6.08 6.19
C GLN A 804 0.95 6.72 5.54
N LEU A 805 1.31 7.94 5.98
CA LEU A 805 2.51 8.66 5.52
C LEU A 805 3.70 8.34 6.39
#